data_e221ae10eaa244f1f0309257eadf3e05
#
_entry.id   e221ae10eaa244f1f0309257eadf3e05
#
_cell.length_a   1.000
_cell.length_b   1.000
_cell.length_c   1.000
_cell.angle_alpha   90.00
_cell.angle_beta   90.00
_cell.angle_gamma   90.00
#
_symmetry.space_group_name_H-M   'P 1'
#
loop_
_entity.id
_entity.type
_entity.pdbx_description
1 polymer ?
#
loop_
_entity_poly.entity_id
_entity_poly.type
_entity_poly.pdbx_seq_one_letter_code
_entity_poly.pdbx_strand_id
1 'polypeptide(L)'
;MSKKYVYNFSEGNKDMKSLLGGKGANLAEMKGLGISVPPGFTITTESCNSYYENGERIKPEILKQINEQLEILEENIGKKLGSIENPLLVSVRSGAVFSMPGMMDTILNLGLNDETTIALAKKNNNYRFAYDSYRRFIQMFSDVVMDVEKYKFEEVLTRVKNANGYEQDSELNEKDLFNIVEEFKAIYKKEVGREFPMSVKEQLMLAIEAVFKSWNNNRAKVYRRLHNISDKLGTAVNIQAMVFGNMGDNCGTGVSFSRNPVTGEDKLFGEYLINAQGEDVVAGIRTPKNISVLKDDMPHLYKEFVEISKKLEQHYKDMQDIEFTIEDGKLYILQTRNAKRTPNAVVEVAVSLAEEGVISKEEAILRVGTEEINKLLHATFEEKSLKEAKQLTQGLAASPGAAVGGIYFTAQEAVDAAKTKPVILVREETSPEDIEGMISSEAIVTLRGGMTSHAAVVARGMGKCCVCGCQNMIINYAEKTLKIAGVILHEGDIISVDGSSGKVYLGEVDKVDAKFSDRFNKLLGWADEIRELKVLANADNETDAKVAFEFGAEGIGLCRTEHMFFEEDRISLVRKMILASDTNERVRFLDRLQPIQSEDFYKIFKEAQGKSVNIRLLDPPLHEFLPKDENTVKLIAEEIGISVNQLEAKIASIAEFNPMMGHRGCRLGITYPEIYLMQAKAISSAAIRARKEGVEVNVEIMIPLVGLEKELAVLREQIVELVEKEIQLYNAEFKYKVGTMIEIPRACLIADKIAEHADFFSFGTNDLTQLTFGYSRDDAEKFIDIYKKKNILESDPFVHLDDSGVLELMKLAVDKAKVIKPGIKLGICGEHGGDERSILLCSKIGLGYVSCSPYRVIIARIAAAKAAIKNVEAAVNK
;
A
#
# COMPACT_ATOMS: atom_id res chain seq x y z
N MET A 1 0.17 -32.26 -34.30
CA MET A 1 0.57 -32.79 -32.99
C MET A 1 -0.59 -32.60 -32.02
N SER A 2 -0.95 -33.62 -31.21
CA SER A 2 -1.96 -33.45 -30.16
C SER A 2 -1.48 -32.42 -29.17
N LYS A 3 -2.42 -31.62 -28.63
CA LYS A 3 -2.12 -30.62 -27.60
C LYS A 3 -1.59 -31.32 -26.35
N LYS A 4 -0.52 -30.78 -25.75
CA LYS A 4 0.07 -31.30 -24.52
C LYS A 4 -0.57 -30.61 -23.32
N TYR A 5 -1.12 -31.44 -22.43
CA TYR A 5 -1.82 -31.01 -21.20
C TYR A 5 -1.14 -31.42 -19.91
N VAL A 6 -0.18 -32.38 -19.99
CA VAL A 6 0.52 -32.90 -18.82
C VAL A 6 2.02 -32.86 -19.05
N TYR A 7 2.74 -32.27 -18.08
CA TYR A 7 4.17 -32.02 -18.17
C TYR A 7 4.91 -32.68 -17.00
N ASN A 8 5.93 -33.48 -17.27
CA ASN A 8 6.86 -33.94 -16.24
C ASN A 8 7.63 -32.72 -15.66
N PHE A 9 8.06 -32.80 -14.41
CA PHE A 9 8.87 -31.73 -13.82
C PHE A 9 10.21 -31.49 -14.53
N SER A 10 10.68 -32.42 -15.34
CA SER A 10 11.86 -32.21 -16.20
C SER A 10 11.58 -31.47 -17.51
N GLU A 11 10.31 -31.16 -17.83
CA GLU A 11 9.91 -30.59 -19.11
C GLU A 11 9.43 -29.11 -19.00
N GLY A 12 9.40 -28.57 -17.80
CA GLY A 12 8.96 -27.19 -17.53
C GLY A 12 10.08 -26.30 -17.02
N ASN A 13 9.77 -25.00 -16.87
CA ASN A 13 10.63 -23.99 -16.26
C ASN A 13 9.80 -22.87 -15.61
N LYS A 14 10.48 -21.92 -14.95
CA LYS A 14 9.84 -20.80 -14.23
C LYS A 14 9.01 -19.87 -15.11
N ASP A 15 9.26 -19.79 -16.42
CA ASP A 15 8.56 -18.89 -17.34
C ASP A 15 7.19 -19.46 -17.77
N MET A 16 6.94 -20.75 -17.51
CA MET A 16 5.70 -21.44 -17.83
C MET A 16 4.61 -21.29 -16.74
N LYS A 17 4.66 -20.26 -15.88
CA LYS A 17 3.71 -20.08 -14.77
C LYS A 17 2.25 -19.98 -15.21
N SER A 18 1.98 -19.40 -16.36
CA SER A 18 0.62 -19.32 -16.91
C SER A 18 0.02 -20.69 -17.20
N LEU A 19 0.86 -21.66 -17.58
CA LEU A 19 0.48 -23.01 -17.98
C LEU A 19 0.56 -24.02 -16.82
N LEU A 20 1.67 -23.99 -16.07
CA LEU A 20 1.97 -24.96 -15.01
C LEU A 20 1.55 -24.49 -13.62
N GLY A 21 1.06 -23.23 -13.53
CA GLY A 21 0.85 -22.57 -12.24
C GLY A 21 2.17 -22.23 -11.55
N GLY A 22 2.11 -21.45 -10.49
CA GLY A 22 3.32 -21.04 -9.76
C GLY A 22 4.08 -22.21 -9.13
N LYS A 23 3.37 -23.18 -8.54
CA LYS A 23 3.97 -24.35 -7.88
C LYS A 23 4.60 -25.30 -8.90
N GLY A 24 3.90 -25.67 -9.98
CA GLY A 24 4.42 -26.57 -11.01
C GLY A 24 5.63 -26.00 -11.73
N ALA A 25 5.60 -24.73 -12.09
CA ALA A 25 6.71 -24.04 -12.72
C ALA A 25 7.97 -24.03 -11.82
N ASN A 26 7.80 -23.72 -10.52
CA ASN A 26 8.92 -23.72 -9.58
C ASN A 26 9.47 -25.12 -9.28
N LEU A 27 8.62 -26.15 -9.20
CA LEU A 27 9.07 -27.55 -9.07
C LEU A 27 9.92 -27.98 -10.29
N ALA A 28 9.47 -27.63 -11.50
CA ALA A 28 10.20 -27.91 -12.72
C ALA A 28 11.54 -27.15 -12.76
N GLU A 29 11.55 -25.88 -12.40
CA GLU A 29 12.75 -25.05 -12.35
C GLU A 29 13.77 -25.61 -11.34
N MET A 30 13.36 -25.93 -10.14
CA MET A 30 14.23 -26.55 -9.12
C MET A 30 14.81 -27.89 -9.61
N LYS A 31 14.03 -28.70 -10.30
CA LYS A 31 14.50 -29.94 -10.91
C LYS A 31 15.57 -29.66 -11.96
N GLY A 32 15.36 -28.68 -12.83
CA GLY A 32 16.32 -28.20 -13.84
C GLY A 32 17.64 -27.70 -13.23
N LEU A 33 17.57 -27.10 -12.05
CA LEU A 33 18.72 -26.65 -11.26
C LEU A 33 19.48 -27.81 -10.59
N GLY A 34 19.01 -29.05 -10.69
CA GLY A 34 19.61 -30.19 -10.03
C GLY A 34 19.36 -30.28 -8.53
N ILE A 35 18.33 -29.57 -8.04
CA ILE A 35 17.91 -29.65 -6.63
C ILE A 35 17.08 -30.92 -6.43
N SER A 36 17.25 -31.58 -5.29
CA SER A 36 16.51 -32.78 -4.92
C SER A 36 15.02 -32.45 -4.70
N VAL A 37 14.22 -32.63 -5.76
CA VAL A 37 12.76 -32.48 -5.73
C VAL A 37 12.14 -33.87 -5.91
N PRO A 38 11.17 -34.29 -5.10
CA PRO A 38 10.45 -35.54 -5.32
C PRO A 38 9.85 -35.54 -6.76
N PRO A 39 10.05 -36.60 -7.53
CA PRO A 39 9.55 -36.67 -8.90
C PRO A 39 8.04 -36.51 -9.00
N GLY A 40 7.59 -36.01 -10.16
CA GLY A 40 6.18 -35.80 -10.40
C GLY A 40 5.90 -35.14 -11.73
N PHE A 41 4.65 -34.76 -11.95
CA PHE A 41 4.18 -34.10 -13.13
C PHE A 41 3.06 -33.10 -12.82
N THR A 42 2.86 -32.15 -13.74
CA THR A 42 1.84 -31.09 -13.63
C THR A 42 0.79 -31.25 -14.69
N ILE A 43 -0.48 -31.28 -14.33
CA ILE A 43 -1.62 -31.13 -15.21
C ILE A 43 -1.91 -29.64 -15.31
N THR A 44 -1.98 -29.10 -16.52
CA THR A 44 -1.97 -27.66 -16.80
C THR A 44 -3.23 -26.90 -16.36
N THR A 45 -3.12 -25.59 -16.23
CA THR A 45 -4.26 -24.67 -16.01
C THR A 45 -5.28 -24.76 -17.14
N GLU A 46 -4.84 -25.02 -18.37
CA GLU A 46 -5.73 -25.23 -19.52
C GLU A 46 -6.58 -26.50 -19.39
N SER A 47 -6.06 -27.53 -18.71
CA SER A 47 -6.85 -28.73 -18.37
C SER A 47 -7.98 -28.41 -17.42
N CYS A 48 -7.79 -27.51 -16.46
CA CYS A 48 -8.84 -27.03 -15.58
C CYS A 48 -9.93 -26.27 -16.37
N ASN A 49 -9.55 -25.36 -17.25
CA ASN A 49 -10.51 -24.66 -18.09
C ASN A 49 -11.28 -25.64 -18.98
N SER A 50 -10.56 -26.59 -19.61
CA SER A 50 -11.17 -27.64 -20.42
C SER A 50 -12.13 -28.53 -19.64
N TYR A 51 -11.88 -28.80 -18.34
CA TYR A 51 -12.76 -29.54 -17.45
C TYR A 51 -14.11 -28.84 -17.30
N TYR A 52 -14.11 -27.53 -17.02
CA TYR A 52 -15.35 -26.75 -16.92
C TYR A 52 -16.09 -26.61 -18.26
N GLU A 53 -15.35 -26.38 -19.35
CA GLU A 53 -15.94 -26.33 -20.71
C GLU A 53 -16.59 -27.64 -21.13
N ASN A 54 -16.10 -28.78 -20.61
CA ASN A 54 -16.61 -30.11 -20.91
C ASN A 54 -17.65 -30.63 -19.87
N GLY A 55 -18.30 -29.70 -19.15
CA GLY A 55 -19.36 -30.06 -18.18
C GLY A 55 -18.83 -30.81 -16.96
N GLU A 56 -17.73 -30.34 -16.40
CA GLU A 56 -17.05 -30.89 -15.23
C GLU A 56 -16.59 -32.35 -15.40
N ARG A 57 -16.03 -32.65 -16.60
CA ARG A 57 -15.48 -33.97 -16.94
C ARG A 57 -14.12 -33.81 -17.60
N ILE A 58 -13.16 -34.64 -17.15
CA ILE A 58 -11.82 -34.70 -17.77
C ILE A 58 -11.95 -35.33 -19.15
N LYS A 59 -11.39 -34.66 -20.17
CA LYS A 59 -11.41 -35.17 -21.54
C LYS A 59 -10.57 -36.44 -21.66
N PRO A 60 -10.93 -37.43 -22.53
CA PRO A 60 -10.17 -38.67 -22.72
C PRO A 60 -8.70 -38.47 -23.10
N GLU A 61 -8.39 -37.43 -23.86
CA GLU A 61 -7.02 -37.09 -24.26
C GLU A 61 -6.15 -36.64 -23.08
N ILE A 62 -6.73 -35.93 -22.10
CA ILE A 62 -6.04 -35.52 -20.87
C ILE A 62 -5.85 -36.73 -19.98
N LEU A 63 -6.88 -37.56 -19.84
CA LEU A 63 -6.82 -38.77 -19.05
C LEU A 63 -5.71 -39.73 -19.56
N LYS A 64 -5.58 -39.85 -20.89
CA LYS A 64 -4.51 -40.64 -21.52
C LYS A 64 -3.12 -40.09 -21.11
N GLN A 65 -2.91 -38.78 -21.21
CA GLN A 65 -1.63 -38.15 -20.84
C GLN A 65 -1.33 -38.28 -19.33
N ILE A 66 -2.36 -38.23 -18.47
CA ILE A 66 -2.20 -38.48 -17.03
C ILE A 66 -1.67 -39.89 -16.78
N ASN A 67 -2.28 -40.91 -17.42
CA ASN A 67 -1.82 -42.31 -17.27
C ASN A 67 -0.39 -42.51 -17.80
N GLU A 68 -0.06 -41.94 -18.96
CA GLU A 68 1.30 -42.01 -19.52
C GLU A 68 2.34 -41.40 -18.58
N GLN A 69 2.04 -40.23 -17.97
CA GLN A 69 2.97 -39.60 -17.03
C GLN A 69 3.03 -40.31 -15.68
N LEU A 70 1.96 -40.97 -15.26
CA LEU A 70 1.97 -41.82 -14.08
C LEU A 70 2.88 -43.05 -14.29
N GLU A 71 2.81 -43.74 -15.43
CA GLU A 71 3.69 -44.84 -15.80
C GLU A 71 5.15 -44.41 -15.77
N ILE A 72 5.49 -43.25 -16.36
CA ILE A 72 6.84 -42.68 -16.33
C ILE A 72 7.29 -42.39 -14.90
N LEU A 73 6.39 -41.86 -14.04
CA LEU A 73 6.70 -41.62 -12.63
C LEU A 73 7.00 -42.93 -11.88
N GLU A 74 6.19 -43.99 -12.10
CA GLU A 74 6.37 -45.30 -11.51
C GLU A 74 7.73 -45.93 -11.91
N GLU A 75 8.08 -45.87 -13.19
CA GLU A 75 9.36 -46.36 -13.71
C GLU A 75 10.54 -45.60 -13.10
N ASN A 76 10.49 -44.27 -13.06
CA ASN A 76 11.57 -43.45 -12.52
C ASN A 76 11.87 -43.68 -11.03
N ILE A 77 10.86 -44.05 -10.26
CA ILE A 77 10.99 -44.27 -8.79
C ILE A 77 11.18 -45.75 -8.46
N GLY A 78 10.78 -46.64 -9.36
CA GLY A 78 10.75 -48.11 -9.08
C GLY A 78 9.69 -48.49 -8.06
N LYS A 79 8.61 -47.66 -7.91
CA LYS A 79 7.45 -47.95 -7.07
C LYS A 79 6.19 -47.87 -7.95
N LYS A 80 5.13 -48.59 -7.58
CA LYS A 80 3.90 -48.56 -8.37
C LYS A 80 2.69 -48.18 -7.53
N LEU A 81 1.82 -47.31 -8.08
CA LEU A 81 0.58 -46.92 -7.42
C LEU A 81 -0.35 -48.15 -7.27
N GLY A 82 -0.70 -48.45 -6.01
CA GLY A 82 -1.51 -49.64 -5.68
C GLY A 82 -0.74 -50.96 -5.60
N SER A 83 0.58 -50.96 -5.67
CA SER A 83 1.38 -52.15 -5.48
C SER A 83 1.31 -52.67 -4.04
N ILE A 84 1.16 -53.97 -3.89
CA ILE A 84 1.17 -54.67 -2.60
C ILE A 84 2.60 -55.08 -2.17
N GLU A 85 3.62 -54.79 -2.96
CA GLU A 85 5.02 -55.08 -2.65
C GLU A 85 5.80 -53.78 -2.39
N ASN A 86 5.66 -52.81 -3.30
CA ASN A 86 6.37 -51.51 -3.27
C ASN A 86 5.44 -50.38 -3.65
N PRO A 87 4.52 -49.94 -2.74
CA PRO A 87 3.51 -48.96 -3.07
C PRO A 87 4.12 -47.58 -3.30
N LEU A 88 3.74 -46.93 -4.44
CA LEU A 88 3.89 -45.51 -4.66
C LEU A 88 2.76 -44.78 -3.97
N LEU A 89 3.07 -43.74 -3.19
CA LEU A 89 2.10 -42.78 -2.71
C LEU A 89 2.38 -41.42 -3.33
N VAL A 90 1.34 -40.68 -3.62
CA VAL A 90 1.47 -39.34 -4.24
C VAL A 90 0.67 -38.28 -3.47
N SER A 91 1.11 -37.05 -3.59
CA SER A 91 0.31 -35.87 -3.25
C SER A 91 -0.35 -35.30 -4.49
N VAL A 92 -1.56 -34.77 -4.35
CA VAL A 92 -2.30 -34.06 -5.39
C VAL A 92 -2.52 -32.64 -4.89
N ARG A 93 -1.81 -31.69 -5.49
CA ARG A 93 -1.71 -30.32 -4.96
C ARG A 93 -2.13 -29.30 -5.99
N SER A 94 -2.95 -28.32 -5.61
CA SER A 94 -3.30 -27.19 -6.46
C SER A 94 -2.09 -26.30 -6.79
N GLY A 95 -2.08 -25.69 -7.97
CA GLY A 95 -1.02 -24.82 -8.44
C GLY A 95 -1.56 -23.66 -9.28
N ALA A 96 -2.21 -22.68 -8.67
CA ALA A 96 -2.64 -21.47 -9.37
C ALA A 96 -1.47 -20.58 -9.78
N VAL A 97 -1.66 -19.74 -10.79
CA VAL A 97 -0.66 -18.76 -11.26
C VAL A 97 -0.27 -17.78 -10.13
N PHE A 98 -1.26 -17.34 -9.35
CA PHE A 98 -1.08 -16.52 -8.16
C PHE A 98 -1.23 -17.36 -6.90
N SER A 99 -0.40 -17.09 -5.89
CA SER A 99 -0.50 -17.74 -4.58
C SER A 99 -1.78 -17.32 -3.87
N MET A 100 -2.64 -18.30 -3.55
CA MET A 100 -3.89 -18.12 -2.79
C MET A 100 -3.86 -19.00 -1.54
N PRO A 101 -3.17 -18.60 -0.47
CA PRO A 101 -2.96 -19.42 0.72
C PRO A 101 -4.27 -19.86 1.38
N GLY A 102 -4.43 -21.17 1.63
CA GLY A 102 -5.63 -21.71 2.28
C GLY A 102 -6.92 -21.70 1.44
N MET A 103 -6.88 -21.18 0.20
CA MET A 103 -8.07 -21.06 -0.64
C MET A 103 -8.35 -22.29 -1.50
N MET A 104 -7.31 -23.11 -1.73
CA MET A 104 -7.36 -24.27 -2.63
C MET A 104 -6.85 -25.53 -1.94
N ASP A 105 -7.30 -26.67 -2.43
CA ASP A 105 -7.18 -27.94 -1.73
C ASP A 105 -5.89 -28.70 -2.10
N THR A 106 -5.49 -29.58 -1.17
CA THR A 106 -4.35 -30.50 -1.28
C THR A 106 -4.77 -31.84 -0.70
N ILE A 107 -4.38 -32.93 -1.36
CA ILE A 107 -4.57 -34.30 -0.87
C ILE A 107 -3.21 -34.96 -0.77
N LEU A 108 -2.88 -35.50 0.42
CA LEU A 108 -1.63 -36.19 0.70
C LEU A 108 -1.88 -37.68 0.88
N ASN A 109 -0.82 -38.48 0.81
CA ASN A 109 -0.82 -39.94 1.06
C ASN A 109 -1.78 -40.71 0.13
N LEU A 110 -2.13 -40.18 -1.05
CA LEU A 110 -2.99 -40.82 -2.00
C LEU A 110 -2.33 -42.10 -2.54
N GLY A 111 -3.11 -43.18 -2.61
CA GLY A 111 -2.63 -44.52 -2.98
C GLY A 111 -2.69 -45.53 -1.85
N LEU A 112 -3.11 -45.07 -0.62
CA LEU A 112 -3.36 -45.97 0.49
C LEU A 112 -4.75 -46.61 0.40
N ASN A 113 -4.78 -47.90 0.67
CA ASN A 113 -5.93 -48.76 0.93
C ASN A 113 -5.51 -49.82 1.93
N ASP A 114 -6.37 -50.77 2.27
CA ASP A 114 -6.04 -51.81 3.28
C ASP A 114 -4.81 -52.66 2.90
N GLU A 115 -4.67 -53.01 1.63
CA GLU A 115 -3.56 -53.84 1.14
C GLU A 115 -2.25 -53.03 1.02
N THR A 116 -2.30 -51.84 0.45
CA THR A 116 -1.11 -50.99 0.27
C THR A 116 -0.60 -50.47 1.61
N THR A 117 -1.46 -50.26 2.61
CA THR A 117 -1.08 -49.87 3.96
C THR A 117 -0.28 -50.99 4.63
N ILE A 118 -0.71 -52.27 4.51
CA ILE A 118 0.06 -53.44 5.02
C ILE A 118 1.39 -53.55 4.30
N ALA A 119 1.43 -53.35 2.97
CA ALA A 119 2.66 -53.37 2.19
C ALA A 119 3.64 -52.26 2.65
N LEU A 120 3.16 -51.06 2.89
CA LEU A 120 3.94 -49.92 3.40
C LEU A 120 4.50 -50.22 4.80
N ALA A 121 3.67 -50.80 5.69
CA ALA A 121 4.05 -51.21 7.05
C ALA A 121 5.17 -52.24 7.04
N LYS A 122 5.01 -53.30 6.25
CA LYS A 122 6.01 -54.34 6.13
C LYS A 122 7.34 -53.84 5.57
N LYS A 123 7.30 -53.04 4.54
CA LYS A 123 8.49 -52.47 3.89
C LYS A 123 9.34 -51.63 4.83
N ASN A 124 8.69 -50.79 5.63
CA ASN A 124 9.36 -49.90 6.57
C ASN A 124 9.50 -50.47 7.98
N ASN A 125 9.01 -51.68 8.20
CA ASN A 125 8.92 -52.32 9.51
C ASN A 125 8.26 -51.42 10.56
N ASN A 126 7.26 -50.64 10.14
CA ASN A 126 6.62 -49.61 10.98
C ASN A 126 5.10 -49.57 10.68
N TYR A 127 4.33 -50.36 11.40
CA TYR A 127 2.86 -50.42 11.28
C TYR A 127 2.20 -49.12 11.78
N ARG A 128 2.75 -48.53 12.84
CA ARG A 128 2.26 -47.27 13.36
C ARG A 128 2.29 -46.18 12.29
N PHE A 129 3.41 -45.97 11.62
CA PHE A 129 3.58 -45.02 10.52
C PHE A 129 2.56 -45.29 9.40
N ALA A 130 2.39 -46.51 8.98
CA ALA A 130 1.51 -46.83 7.86
C ALA A 130 0.04 -46.53 8.18
N TYR A 131 -0.44 -46.92 9.37
CA TYR A 131 -1.82 -46.64 9.79
C TYR A 131 -2.05 -45.15 10.11
N ASP A 132 -1.07 -44.44 10.65
CA ASP A 132 -1.17 -43.00 10.82
C ASP A 132 -1.29 -42.25 9.47
N SER A 133 -0.51 -42.66 8.48
CA SER A 133 -0.61 -42.14 7.10
C SER A 133 -1.96 -42.47 6.47
N TYR A 134 -2.51 -43.65 6.72
CA TYR A 134 -3.82 -44.05 6.15
C TYR A 134 -4.98 -43.30 6.81
N ARG A 135 -4.99 -43.14 8.13
CA ARG A 135 -6.05 -42.39 8.80
C ARG A 135 -6.04 -40.91 8.34
N ARG A 136 -4.85 -40.31 8.18
CA ARG A 136 -4.70 -38.93 7.65
C ARG A 136 -5.22 -38.85 6.23
N PHE A 137 -4.95 -39.83 5.38
CA PHE A 137 -5.45 -39.89 4.04
C PHE A 137 -6.99 -39.98 3.99
N ILE A 138 -7.59 -40.93 4.78
CA ILE A 138 -9.05 -41.06 4.83
C ILE A 138 -9.70 -39.75 5.27
N GLN A 139 -9.22 -39.11 6.33
CA GLN A 139 -9.73 -37.83 6.83
C GLN A 139 -9.65 -36.76 5.76
N MET A 140 -8.48 -36.56 5.17
CA MET A 140 -8.25 -35.51 4.17
C MET A 140 -9.05 -35.77 2.88
N PHE A 141 -9.09 -37.02 2.41
CA PHE A 141 -9.88 -37.38 1.23
C PHE A 141 -11.37 -37.18 1.47
N SER A 142 -11.87 -37.54 2.65
CA SER A 142 -13.26 -37.35 3.01
C SER A 142 -13.66 -35.89 3.07
N ASP A 143 -12.83 -35.05 3.68
CA ASP A 143 -13.06 -33.60 3.81
C ASP A 143 -12.97 -32.92 2.43
N VAL A 144 -11.84 -33.07 1.75
CA VAL A 144 -11.54 -32.32 0.52
C VAL A 144 -12.29 -32.84 -0.71
N VAL A 145 -12.46 -34.17 -0.85
CA VAL A 145 -13.02 -34.77 -2.07
C VAL A 145 -14.51 -35.00 -1.94
N MET A 146 -15.01 -35.32 -0.74
CA MET A 146 -16.39 -35.70 -0.49
C MET A 146 -17.16 -34.71 0.37
N ASP A 147 -16.56 -33.60 0.76
CA ASP A 147 -17.16 -32.52 1.57
C ASP A 147 -17.74 -33.01 2.91
N VAL A 148 -17.05 -33.99 3.53
CA VAL A 148 -17.41 -34.51 4.84
C VAL A 148 -16.75 -33.69 5.92
N GLU A 149 -17.50 -33.12 6.84
CA GLU A 149 -17.02 -32.22 7.88
C GLU A 149 -15.91 -32.84 8.75
N LYS A 150 -14.77 -32.19 8.79
CA LYS A 150 -13.52 -32.65 9.45
C LYS A 150 -13.69 -32.99 10.94
N TYR A 151 -14.54 -32.22 11.64
CA TYR A 151 -14.75 -32.42 13.09
C TYR A 151 -15.21 -33.82 13.45
N LYS A 152 -15.97 -34.54 12.57
CA LYS A 152 -16.43 -35.91 12.81
C LYS A 152 -15.28 -36.91 13.01
N PHE A 153 -14.18 -36.67 12.29
CA PHE A 153 -12.94 -37.48 12.45
C PHE A 153 -12.13 -37.05 13.65
N GLU A 154 -12.11 -35.73 13.95
CA GLU A 154 -11.40 -35.19 15.11
C GLU A 154 -12.02 -35.62 16.44
N GLU A 155 -13.34 -35.80 16.49
CA GLU A 155 -14.04 -36.37 17.65
C GLU A 155 -13.59 -37.79 17.97
N VAL A 156 -13.36 -38.64 16.97
CA VAL A 156 -12.85 -39.99 17.17
C VAL A 156 -11.44 -39.96 17.72
N LEU A 157 -10.56 -39.15 17.13
CA LEU A 157 -9.17 -38.98 17.62
C LEU A 157 -9.15 -38.52 19.08
N THR A 158 -9.93 -37.49 19.39
CA THR A 158 -10.02 -36.91 20.73
C THR A 158 -10.53 -37.95 21.74
N ARG A 159 -11.56 -38.70 21.37
CA ARG A 159 -12.12 -39.78 22.22
C ARG A 159 -11.10 -40.86 22.51
N VAL A 160 -10.36 -41.34 21.49
CA VAL A 160 -9.35 -42.41 21.63
C VAL A 160 -8.19 -41.89 22.49
N LYS A 161 -7.72 -40.69 22.27
CA LYS A 161 -6.66 -40.08 23.09
C LYS A 161 -7.09 -39.98 24.57
N ASN A 162 -8.26 -39.43 24.82
CA ASN A 162 -8.77 -39.26 26.18
C ASN A 162 -8.95 -40.60 26.89
N ALA A 163 -9.41 -41.64 26.19
CA ALA A 163 -9.59 -42.98 26.77
C ALA A 163 -8.28 -43.62 27.17
N ASN A 164 -7.17 -43.31 26.51
CA ASN A 164 -5.83 -43.84 26.81
C ASN A 164 -4.95 -42.88 27.60
N GLY A 165 -5.40 -41.64 27.90
CA GLY A 165 -4.61 -40.62 28.60
C GLY A 165 -3.49 -40.00 27.75
N TYR A 166 -3.64 -40.02 26.42
CA TYR A 166 -2.66 -39.43 25.50
C TYR A 166 -2.96 -37.95 25.25
N GLU A 167 -1.90 -37.16 25.15
CA GLU A 167 -1.99 -35.73 24.81
C GLU A 167 -1.80 -35.52 23.30
N GLN A 168 -0.91 -36.27 22.68
CA GLN A 168 -0.50 -36.09 21.28
C GLN A 168 -0.86 -37.29 20.40
N ASP A 169 -1.08 -37.05 19.12
CA ASP A 169 -1.31 -38.08 18.10
C ASP A 169 -0.09 -39.04 17.97
N SER A 170 1.11 -38.56 18.31
CA SER A 170 2.34 -39.35 18.29
C SER A 170 2.37 -40.49 19.31
N GLU A 171 1.53 -40.43 20.34
CA GLU A 171 1.42 -41.42 21.39
C GLU A 171 0.48 -42.58 21.03
N LEU A 172 -0.35 -42.43 20.00
CA LEU A 172 -1.21 -43.49 19.48
C LEU A 172 -0.38 -44.66 18.96
N ASN A 173 -0.66 -45.83 19.43
CA ASN A 173 0.02 -47.07 18.98
C ASN A 173 -0.64 -47.67 17.72
N GLU A 174 -0.05 -48.73 17.18
CA GLU A 174 -0.52 -49.34 15.93
C GLU A 174 -1.96 -49.89 16.00
N LYS A 175 -2.37 -50.39 17.16
CA LYS A 175 -3.72 -50.94 17.38
C LYS A 175 -4.75 -49.83 17.49
N ASP A 176 -4.41 -48.74 18.17
CA ASP A 176 -5.28 -47.58 18.26
C ASP A 176 -5.52 -47.01 16.87
N LEU A 177 -4.46 -46.84 16.07
CA LEU A 177 -4.54 -46.30 14.72
C LEU A 177 -5.30 -47.21 13.75
N PHE A 178 -5.14 -48.56 13.90
CA PHE A 178 -5.95 -49.49 13.13
C PHE A 178 -7.46 -49.31 13.42
N ASN A 179 -7.82 -49.24 14.70
CA ASN A 179 -9.21 -49.06 15.10
C ASN A 179 -9.76 -47.71 14.61
N ILE A 180 -8.96 -46.63 14.66
CA ILE A 180 -9.33 -45.31 14.13
C ILE A 180 -9.57 -45.38 12.64
N VAL A 181 -8.74 -46.08 11.86
CA VAL A 181 -8.93 -46.29 10.42
C VAL A 181 -10.28 -46.93 10.12
N GLU A 182 -10.62 -48.03 10.88
CA GLU A 182 -11.91 -48.68 10.70
C GLU A 182 -13.11 -47.79 11.02
N GLU A 183 -13.01 -46.98 12.07
CA GLU A 183 -14.05 -46.01 12.42
C GLU A 183 -14.16 -44.89 11.37
N PHE A 184 -13.03 -44.41 10.83
CA PHE A 184 -13.00 -43.40 9.78
C PHE A 184 -13.66 -43.91 8.49
N LYS A 185 -13.42 -45.15 8.11
CA LYS A 185 -14.12 -45.80 6.97
C LYS A 185 -15.63 -45.92 7.23
N ALA A 186 -16.03 -46.21 8.47
CA ALA A 186 -17.43 -46.27 8.86
C ALA A 186 -18.11 -44.88 8.78
N ILE A 187 -17.44 -43.81 9.23
CA ILE A 187 -17.90 -42.42 9.06
C ILE A 187 -18.04 -42.08 7.56
N TYR A 188 -17.03 -42.33 6.76
CA TYR A 188 -17.07 -42.13 5.32
C TYR A 188 -18.28 -42.82 4.69
N LYS A 189 -18.47 -44.12 4.96
CA LYS A 189 -19.61 -44.90 4.46
C LYS A 189 -20.95 -44.30 4.87
N LYS A 190 -21.08 -43.84 6.11
CA LYS A 190 -22.30 -43.25 6.63
C LYS A 190 -22.63 -41.92 5.94
N GLU A 191 -21.62 -41.06 5.78
CA GLU A 191 -21.84 -39.69 5.23
C GLU A 191 -21.91 -39.68 3.69
N VAL A 192 -21.10 -40.49 3.01
CA VAL A 192 -21.02 -40.53 1.53
C VAL A 192 -21.98 -41.56 0.93
N GLY A 193 -22.44 -42.53 1.71
CA GLY A 193 -23.36 -43.61 1.27
C GLY A 193 -22.73 -44.76 0.48
N ARG A 194 -21.41 -44.82 0.42
CA ARG A 194 -20.64 -45.89 -0.23
C ARG A 194 -19.36 -46.16 0.55
N GLU A 195 -18.75 -47.32 0.30
CA GLU A 195 -17.46 -47.67 0.92
C GLU A 195 -16.34 -46.76 0.47
N PHE A 196 -15.33 -46.61 1.32
CA PHE A 196 -14.11 -45.88 0.96
C PHE A 196 -13.47 -46.48 -0.28
N PRO A 197 -13.06 -45.70 -1.31
CA PRO A 197 -12.60 -46.23 -2.58
C PRO A 197 -11.29 -46.99 -2.42
N MET A 198 -11.31 -48.29 -2.66
CA MET A 198 -10.13 -49.18 -2.64
C MET A 198 -9.33 -49.08 -3.93
N SER A 199 -9.91 -48.65 -5.02
CA SER A 199 -9.21 -48.39 -6.29
C SER A 199 -8.40 -47.12 -6.22
N VAL A 200 -7.07 -47.22 -6.20
CA VAL A 200 -6.15 -46.08 -6.18
C VAL A 200 -6.25 -45.18 -7.44
N LYS A 201 -6.67 -45.77 -8.57
CA LYS A 201 -6.97 -44.98 -9.77
C LYS A 201 -8.23 -44.14 -9.62
N GLU A 202 -9.27 -44.65 -8.98
CA GLU A 202 -10.46 -43.91 -8.62
C GLU A 202 -10.12 -42.79 -7.64
N GLN A 203 -9.33 -43.09 -6.59
CA GLN A 203 -8.86 -42.05 -5.67
C GLN A 203 -8.14 -40.90 -6.39
N LEU A 204 -7.23 -41.22 -7.32
CA LEU A 204 -6.45 -40.23 -8.07
C LEU A 204 -7.36 -39.34 -8.92
N MET A 205 -8.29 -39.95 -9.65
CA MET A 205 -9.20 -39.17 -10.52
C MET A 205 -10.12 -38.25 -9.72
N LEU A 206 -10.71 -38.74 -8.64
CA LEU A 206 -11.54 -37.94 -7.75
C LEU A 206 -10.75 -36.79 -7.10
N ALA A 207 -9.51 -37.02 -6.71
CA ALA A 207 -8.65 -35.99 -6.16
C ALA A 207 -8.28 -34.90 -7.18
N ILE A 208 -8.00 -35.25 -8.44
CA ILE A 208 -7.74 -34.30 -9.52
C ILE A 208 -8.97 -33.43 -9.76
N GLU A 209 -10.17 -34.06 -9.84
CA GLU A 209 -11.42 -33.33 -10.02
C GLU A 209 -11.74 -32.40 -8.84
N ALA A 210 -11.47 -32.84 -7.60
CA ALA A 210 -11.65 -32.01 -6.42
C ALA A 210 -10.74 -30.75 -6.44
N VAL A 211 -9.48 -30.90 -6.87
CA VAL A 211 -8.57 -29.77 -7.02
C VAL A 211 -9.07 -28.81 -8.12
N PHE A 212 -9.56 -29.31 -9.26
CA PHE A 212 -10.16 -28.45 -10.27
C PHE A 212 -11.39 -27.69 -9.73
N LYS A 213 -12.27 -28.38 -9.00
CA LYS A 213 -13.48 -27.77 -8.39
C LYS A 213 -13.11 -26.70 -7.36
N SER A 214 -12.00 -26.87 -6.63
CA SER A 214 -11.56 -25.89 -5.62
C SER A 214 -11.27 -24.52 -6.19
N TRP A 215 -10.95 -24.41 -7.50
CA TRP A 215 -10.81 -23.13 -8.18
C TRP A 215 -12.07 -22.27 -8.09
N ASN A 216 -13.24 -22.88 -8.16
CA ASN A 216 -14.53 -22.19 -8.16
C ASN A 216 -15.29 -22.29 -6.83
N ASN A 217 -14.65 -22.72 -5.74
CA ASN A 217 -15.25 -22.64 -4.41
C ASN A 217 -15.44 -21.17 -3.96
N ASN A 218 -16.33 -20.92 -3.00
CA ASN A 218 -16.68 -19.57 -2.57
C ASN A 218 -15.47 -18.78 -2.03
N ARG A 219 -14.62 -19.41 -1.22
CA ARG A 219 -13.43 -18.76 -0.65
C ARG A 219 -12.45 -18.32 -1.73
N ALA A 220 -12.21 -19.16 -2.75
CA ALA A 220 -11.34 -18.83 -3.87
C ALA A 220 -11.91 -17.70 -4.75
N LYS A 221 -13.23 -17.71 -5.02
CA LYS A 221 -13.91 -16.63 -5.77
C LYS A 221 -13.82 -15.28 -5.05
N VAL A 222 -14.07 -15.27 -3.74
CA VAL A 222 -13.97 -14.04 -2.93
C VAL A 222 -12.52 -13.52 -2.94
N TYR A 223 -11.54 -14.41 -2.73
CA TYR A 223 -10.13 -14.03 -2.77
C TYR A 223 -9.73 -13.42 -4.12
N ARG A 224 -10.10 -14.07 -5.24
CA ARG A 224 -9.80 -13.55 -6.59
C ARG A 224 -10.43 -12.18 -6.83
N ARG A 225 -11.68 -11.98 -6.40
CA ARG A 225 -12.36 -10.67 -6.51
C ARG A 225 -11.63 -9.59 -5.74
N LEU A 226 -11.22 -9.86 -4.49
CA LEU A 226 -10.49 -8.90 -3.64
C LEU A 226 -9.12 -8.53 -4.20
N HIS A 227 -8.48 -9.46 -4.94
CA HIS A 227 -7.14 -9.25 -5.50
C HIS A 227 -7.12 -9.01 -7.00
N ASN A 228 -8.27 -8.73 -7.64
CA ASN A 228 -8.40 -8.50 -9.08
C ASN A 228 -7.78 -9.62 -9.94
N ILE A 229 -7.91 -10.88 -9.52
CA ILE A 229 -7.42 -12.05 -10.24
C ILE A 229 -8.53 -12.57 -11.17
N SER A 230 -8.21 -12.73 -12.45
CA SER A 230 -9.17 -13.21 -13.46
C SER A 230 -9.63 -14.64 -13.21
N ASP A 231 -10.95 -14.88 -13.29
CA ASP A 231 -11.55 -16.22 -13.16
C ASP A 231 -11.16 -17.17 -14.31
N LYS A 232 -10.67 -16.64 -15.43
CA LYS A 232 -10.27 -17.42 -16.63
C LYS A 232 -8.93 -18.12 -16.52
N LEU A 233 -8.14 -17.84 -15.48
CA LEU A 233 -6.78 -18.39 -15.33
C LEU A 233 -6.76 -19.89 -15.03
N GLY A 234 -7.74 -20.41 -14.29
CA GLY A 234 -7.74 -21.81 -13.86
C GLY A 234 -6.66 -22.14 -12.83
N THR A 235 -6.60 -23.42 -12.44
CA THR A 235 -5.54 -23.97 -11.59
C THR A 235 -4.86 -25.15 -12.26
N ALA A 236 -3.55 -25.29 -12.10
CA ALA A 236 -2.85 -26.53 -12.38
C ALA A 236 -3.00 -27.53 -11.22
N VAL A 237 -2.78 -28.80 -11.51
CA VAL A 237 -2.72 -29.89 -10.51
C VAL A 237 -1.35 -30.52 -10.57
N ASN A 238 -0.65 -30.57 -9.44
CA ASN A 238 0.66 -31.19 -9.31
C ASN A 238 0.51 -32.56 -8.64
N ILE A 239 0.88 -33.62 -9.34
CA ILE A 239 0.99 -34.98 -8.83
C ILE A 239 2.47 -35.21 -8.52
N GLN A 240 2.78 -35.45 -7.24
CA GLN A 240 4.17 -35.55 -6.78
C GLN A 240 4.34 -36.76 -5.86
N ALA A 241 5.40 -37.51 -6.03
CA ALA A 241 5.71 -38.61 -5.14
C ALA A 241 5.84 -38.13 -3.69
N MET A 242 5.25 -38.87 -2.75
CA MET A 242 5.39 -38.58 -1.35
C MET A 242 6.79 -38.89 -0.87
N VAL A 243 7.30 -38.02 -0.01
CA VAL A 243 8.45 -38.21 0.87
C VAL A 243 7.99 -38.00 2.31
N PHE A 244 8.51 -38.76 3.24
CA PHE A 244 7.95 -38.88 4.57
C PHE A 244 8.92 -38.36 5.63
N GLY A 245 8.55 -37.31 6.31
CA GLY A 245 9.27 -36.80 7.47
C GLY A 245 8.94 -37.49 8.81
N ASN A 246 8.00 -38.46 8.78
CA ASN A 246 7.48 -39.11 9.99
C ASN A 246 7.76 -40.64 10.05
N MET A 247 8.81 -41.11 9.36
CA MET A 247 9.19 -42.51 9.40
C MET A 247 10.10 -42.89 10.58
N GLY A 248 10.73 -41.96 11.25
CA GLY A 248 11.65 -42.15 12.35
C GLY A 248 12.48 -40.91 12.68
N ASP A 249 13.45 -41.07 13.58
CA ASP A 249 14.24 -39.96 14.12
C ASP A 249 15.26 -39.36 13.13
N ASN A 250 15.57 -40.05 12.03
CA ASN A 250 16.38 -39.54 10.90
C ASN A 250 15.53 -38.89 9.81
N CYS A 251 14.25 -38.68 10.10
CA CYS A 251 13.27 -38.00 9.21
C CYS A 251 12.74 -36.73 9.87
N GLY A 252 12.33 -35.77 9.05
CA GLY A 252 11.78 -34.54 9.54
C GLY A 252 11.16 -33.68 8.42
N THR A 253 10.54 -32.61 8.79
CA THR A 253 9.98 -31.64 7.83
C THR A 253 10.04 -30.22 8.39
N GLY A 254 10.10 -29.22 7.52
CA GLY A 254 10.18 -27.84 7.97
C GLY A 254 9.90 -26.82 6.90
N VAL A 255 9.83 -25.57 7.34
CA VAL A 255 9.71 -24.39 6.51
C VAL A 255 10.81 -23.41 6.90
N SER A 256 11.51 -22.88 5.93
CA SER A 256 12.57 -21.90 6.17
C SER A 256 12.62 -20.83 5.10
N PHE A 257 12.91 -19.63 5.53
CA PHE A 257 13.25 -18.51 4.66
C PHE A 257 14.76 -18.43 4.45
N SER A 258 15.18 -18.04 3.25
CA SER A 258 16.60 -17.85 2.93
C SER A 258 17.25 -16.73 3.73
N ARG A 259 16.45 -15.76 4.18
CA ARG A 259 16.83 -14.64 5.06
C ARG A 259 15.76 -14.46 6.14
N ASN A 260 16.02 -13.65 7.15
CA ASN A 260 15.02 -13.32 8.15
C ASN A 260 13.89 -12.45 7.54
N PRO A 261 12.61 -12.89 7.51
CA PRO A 261 11.51 -12.17 6.90
C PRO A 261 11.09 -10.91 7.67
N VAL A 262 11.55 -10.76 8.92
CA VAL A 262 11.24 -9.61 9.77
C VAL A 262 12.31 -8.53 9.63
N THR A 263 13.59 -8.92 9.66
CA THR A 263 14.73 -7.99 9.67
C THR A 263 15.44 -7.86 8.33
N GLY A 264 15.31 -8.84 7.43
CA GLY A 264 16.06 -8.92 6.17
C GLY A 264 17.49 -9.49 6.30
N GLU A 265 17.93 -9.82 7.51
CA GLU A 265 19.28 -10.31 7.78
C GLU A 265 19.58 -11.60 7.00
N ASP A 266 20.77 -11.72 6.40
CA ASP A 266 21.22 -12.91 5.65
C ASP A 266 21.55 -14.07 6.63
N LYS A 267 20.48 -14.60 7.19
CA LYS A 267 20.49 -15.82 8.02
C LYS A 267 19.24 -16.63 7.77
N LEU A 268 19.38 -17.94 7.63
CA LEU A 268 18.24 -18.83 7.58
C LEU A 268 17.31 -18.58 8.77
N PHE A 269 16.04 -18.41 8.47
CA PHE A 269 15.00 -18.20 9.47
C PHE A 269 13.87 -19.18 9.24
N GLY A 270 13.65 -20.10 10.18
CA GLY A 270 12.64 -21.12 9.97
C GLY A 270 12.57 -22.10 11.12
N GLU A 271 11.72 -23.11 10.90
CA GLU A 271 11.36 -24.09 11.91
C GLU A 271 11.27 -25.48 11.28
N TYR A 272 11.58 -26.50 12.05
CA TYR A 272 11.45 -27.90 11.62
C TYR A 272 11.02 -28.80 12.80
N LEU A 273 10.44 -29.93 12.45
CA LEU A 273 10.06 -31.00 13.36
C LEU A 273 10.71 -32.31 12.93
N ILE A 274 11.31 -33.02 13.86
CA ILE A 274 11.75 -34.44 13.67
C ILE A 274 10.55 -35.35 13.80
N ASN A 275 10.52 -36.40 12.99
CA ASN A 275 9.46 -37.40 12.96
C ASN A 275 8.05 -36.76 12.85
N ALA A 276 7.83 -35.95 11.80
CA ALA A 276 6.60 -35.21 11.55
C ALA A 276 6.29 -35.10 10.07
N GLN A 277 5.02 -34.90 9.75
CA GLN A 277 4.58 -34.48 8.40
C GLN A 277 4.44 -32.96 8.31
N GLY A 278 4.43 -32.41 7.08
CA GLY A 278 4.34 -30.96 6.85
C GLY A 278 3.15 -30.27 7.53
N GLU A 279 2.03 -30.94 7.65
CA GLU A 279 0.84 -30.46 8.36
C GLU A 279 1.10 -30.21 9.85
N ASP A 280 1.93 -31.02 10.49
CA ASP A 280 2.23 -30.93 11.92
C ASP A 280 2.99 -29.66 12.27
N VAL A 281 3.80 -29.11 11.32
CA VAL A 281 4.51 -27.83 11.46
C VAL A 281 3.51 -26.65 11.41
N VAL A 282 2.57 -26.71 10.48
CA VAL A 282 1.62 -25.61 10.22
C VAL A 282 0.48 -25.59 11.24
N ALA A 283 0.05 -26.77 11.72
CA ALA A 283 -1.06 -26.90 12.65
C ALA A 283 -0.72 -26.48 14.10
N GLY A 284 0.58 -26.29 14.42
CA GLY A 284 1.01 -25.86 15.76
C GLY A 284 0.78 -26.90 16.87
N ILE A 285 0.55 -28.16 16.53
CA ILE A 285 0.26 -29.25 17.49
C ILE A 285 1.49 -29.58 18.31
N ARG A 286 2.68 -29.42 17.75
CA ARG A 286 3.98 -29.64 18.37
C ARG A 286 4.82 -28.41 18.28
N THR A 287 5.61 -28.07 19.31
CA THR A 287 6.54 -26.95 19.28
C THR A 287 7.71 -27.28 18.34
N PRO A 288 7.87 -26.57 17.21
CA PRO A 288 8.96 -26.84 16.31
C PRO A 288 10.30 -26.33 16.85
N LYS A 289 11.39 -26.92 16.41
CA LYS A 289 12.75 -26.45 16.65
C LYS A 289 13.13 -25.38 15.66
N ASN A 290 13.91 -24.38 16.11
CA ASN A 290 14.49 -23.40 15.20
C ASN A 290 15.43 -24.09 14.19
N ILE A 291 15.40 -23.64 12.92
CA ILE A 291 16.21 -24.24 11.84
C ILE A 291 17.72 -24.24 12.16
N SER A 292 18.22 -23.33 12.99
CA SER A 292 19.63 -23.30 13.40
C SER A 292 20.05 -24.55 14.21
N VAL A 293 19.11 -25.19 14.91
CA VAL A 293 19.37 -26.40 15.67
C VAL A 293 19.63 -27.60 14.75
N LEU A 294 19.15 -27.57 13.50
CA LEU A 294 19.47 -28.60 12.50
C LEU A 294 20.97 -28.73 12.25
N LYS A 295 21.75 -27.67 12.53
CA LYS A 295 23.22 -27.71 12.47
C LYS A 295 23.82 -28.72 13.45
N ASP A 296 23.17 -28.88 14.59
CA ASP A 296 23.62 -29.83 15.65
C ASP A 296 22.97 -31.20 15.47
N ASP A 297 21.68 -31.24 15.12
CA ASP A 297 20.94 -32.49 14.93
C ASP A 297 21.40 -33.24 13.66
N MET A 298 21.60 -32.55 12.53
CA MET A 298 21.97 -33.13 11.22
C MET A 298 22.91 -32.21 10.44
N PRO A 299 24.20 -32.08 10.82
CA PRO A 299 25.14 -31.08 10.30
C PRO A 299 25.31 -31.08 8.77
N HIS A 300 25.34 -32.25 8.15
CA HIS A 300 25.51 -32.38 6.70
C HIS A 300 24.28 -31.88 5.94
N LEU A 301 23.06 -32.12 6.43
CA LEU A 301 21.82 -31.66 5.81
C LEU A 301 21.65 -30.16 6.01
N TYR A 302 22.05 -29.61 7.16
CA TYR A 302 22.05 -28.16 7.35
C TYR A 302 22.96 -27.47 6.32
N LYS A 303 24.17 -28.01 6.09
CA LYS A 303 25.09 -27.45 5.08
C LYS A 303 24.50 -27.53 3.68
N GLU A 304 23.95 -28.67 3.29
CA GLU A 304 23.27 -28.87 2.01
C GLU A 304 22.09 -27.90 1.86
N PHE A 305 21.30 -27.71 2.92
CA PHE A 305 20.17 -26.78 2.90
C PHE A 305 20.59 -25.32 2.73
N VAL A 306 21.69 -24.88 3.39
CA VAL A 306 22.27 -23.54 3.20
C VAL A 306 22.70 -23.34 1.74
N GLU A 307 23.37 -24.33 1.15
CA GLU A 307 23.81 -24.25 -0.26
C GLU A 307 22.63 -24.17 -1.23
N ILE A 308 21.59 -24.99 -1.02
CA ILE A 308 20.36 -24.95 -1.82
C ILE A 308 19.64 -23.61 -1.66
N SER A 309 19.50 -23.12 -0.44
CA SER A 309 18.84 -21.85 -0.12
C SER A 309 19.52 -20.68 -0.84
N LYS A 310 20.84 -20.59 -0.80
CA LYS A 310 21.62 -19.57 -1.52
C LYS A 310 21.49 -19.73 -3.04
N LYS A 311 21.54 -20.95 -3.55
CA LYS A 311 21.35 -21.22 -4.97
C LYS A 311 19.98 -20.76 -5.48
N LEU A 312 18.92 -21.01 -4.72
CA LEU A 312 17.57 -20.56 -5.03
C LEU A 312 17.46 -19.03 -4.99
N GLU A 313 18.00 -18.40 -3.94
CA GLU A 313 17.99 -16.94 -3.80
C GLU A 313 18.72 -16.24 -4.96
N GLN A 314 19.89 -16.72 -5.35
CA GLN A 314 20.65 -16.20 -6.48
C GLN A 314 19.91 -16.42 -7.81
N HIS A 315 19.28 -17.58 -8.00
CA HIS A 315 18.57 -17.91 -9.23
C HIS A 315 17.29 -17.08 -9.41
N TYR A 316 16.49 -16.98 -8.36
CA TYR A 316 15.25 -16.17 -8.37
C TYR A 316 15.53 -14.68 -8.12
N LYS A 317 16.77 -14.36 -7.76
CA LYS A 317 17.22 -13.00 -7.41
C LYS A 317 16.40 -12.35 -6.29
N ASP A 318 15.81 -13.15 -5.44
CA ASP A 318 14.95 -12.67 -4.35
C ASP A 318 14.94 -13.66 -3.19
N MET A 319 14.64 -13.16 -1.99
CA MET A 319 14.47 -13.95 -0.79
C MET A 319 13.43 -15.04 -0.99
N GLN A 320 13.75 -16.27 -0.60
CA GLN A 320 12.90 -17.44 -0.81
C GLN A 320 12.29 -17.97 0.48
N ASP A 321 11.06 -18.44 0.37
CA ASP A 321 10.30 -19.23 1.33
C ASP A 321 10.31 -20.69 0.83
N ILE A 322 10.90 -21.61 1.60
CA ILE A 322 11.27 -22.95 1.18
C ILE A 322 10.61 -23.97 2.11
N GLU A 323 9.83 -24.89 1.54
CA GLU A 323 9.30 -26.05 2.23
C GLU A 323 10.20 -27.27 1.94
N PHE A 324 10.59 -28.00 2.96
CA PHE A 324 11.48 -29.15 2.82
C PHE A 324 11.07 -30.35 3.68
N THR A 325 11.48 -31.54 3.29
CA THR A 325 11.33 -32.78 4.06
C THR A 325 12.63 -33.55 4.01
N ILE A 326 12.97 -34.15 5.13
CA ILE A 326 14.08 -35.07 5.29
C ILE A 326 13.49 -36.48 5.40
N GLU A 327 13.79 -37.34 4.45
CA GLU A 327 13.41 -38.75 4.48
C GLU A 327 14.68 -39.62 4.54
N ASP A 328 14.83 -40.39 5.58
CA ASP A 328 15.97 -41.33 5.79
C ASP A 328 17.34 -40.62 5.57
N GLY A 329 17.52 -39.46 6.18
CA GLY A 329 18.75 -38.69 6.11
C GLY A 329 19.02 -38.04 4.75
N LYS A 330 18.03 -37.94 3.86
CA LYS A 330 18.12 -37.29 2.56
C LYS A 330 17.17 -36.09 2.50
N LEU A 331 17.69 -34.95 2.03
CA LEU A 331 16.94 -33.70 1.92
C LEU A 331 16.16 -33.63 0.59
N TYR A 332 14.91 -33.21 0.67
CA TYR A 332 14.04 -32.94 -0.47
C TYR A 332 13.41 -31.57 -0.33
N ILE A 333 13.44 -30.76 -1.38
CA ILE A 333 12.72 -29.49 -1.45
C ILE A 333 11.35 -29.72 -2.07
N LEU A 334 10.30 -29.36 -1.34
CA LEU A 334 8.92 -29.59 -1.77
C LEU A 334 8.32 -28.40 -2.51
N GLN A 335 8.75 -27.17 -2.16
CA GLN A 335 8.28 -25.94 -2.74
C GLN A 335 9.26 -24.81 -2.49
N THR A 336 9.35 -23.87 -3.42
CA THR A 336 9.94 -22.55 -3.20
C THR A 336 9.03 -21.45 -3.75
N ARG A 337 9.07 -20.28 -3.12
CA ARG A 337 8.39 -19.08 -3.57
C ARG A 337 9.09 -17.85 -3.04
N ASN A 338 8.87 -16.69 -3.69
CA ASN A 338 9.33 -15.42 -3.15
C ASN A 338 8.69 -15.17 -1.78
N ALA A 339 9.50 -14.84 -0.81
CA ALA A 339 9.08 -14.69 0.58
C ALA A 339 8.27 -13.42 0.81
N LYS A 340 7.17 -13.56 1.56
CA LYS A 340 6.50 -12.40 2.17
C LYS A 340 7.35 -11.92 3.34
N ARG A 341 7.46 -10.59 3.48
CA ARG A 341 8.37 -9.98 4.45
C ARG A 341 7.85 -8.63 4.92
N THR A 342 8.35 -8.15 6.04
CA THR A 342 8.01 -6.83 6.58
C THR A 342 8.52 -5.71 5.66
N PRO A 343 7.97 -4.48 5.73
CA PRO A 343 8.48 -3.34 4.99
C PRO A 343 9.98 -3.07 5.20
N ASN A 344 10.46 -3.20 6.42
CA ASN A 344 11.89 -3.10 6.74
C ASN A 344 12.72 -4.15 6.00
N ALA A 345 12.28 -5.41 6.04
CA ALA A 345 12.98 -6.49 5.36
C ALA A 345 12.92 -6.35 3.83
N VAL A 346 11.87 -5.72 3.25
CA VAL A 346 11.84 -5.41 1.81
C VAL A 346 13.01 -4.55 1.41
N VAL A 347 13.24 -3.45 2.15
CA VAL A 347 14.35 -2.52 1.87
C VAL A 347 15.70 -3.19 2.14
N GLU A 348 15.83 -3.84 3.29
CA GLU A 348 17.07 -4.51 3.71
C GLU A 348 17.53 -5.54 2.69
N VAL A 349 16.61 -6.40 2.23
CA VAL A 349 16.89 -7.45 1.24
C VAL A 349 17.20 -6.84 -0.14
N ALA A 350 16.45 -5.82 -0.58
CA ALA A 350 16.69 -5.19 -1.87
C ALA A 350 18.10 -4.55 -1.94
N VAL A 351 18.49 -3.83 -0.90
CA VAL A 351 19.81 -3.19 -0.82
C VAL A 351 20.91 -4.23 -0.67
N SER A 352 20.73 -5.24 0.18
CA SER A 352 21.71 -6.31 0.37
C SER A 352 21.99 -7.08 -0.92
N LEU A 353 20.93 -7.52 -1.65
CA LEU A 353 21.09 -8.22 -2.92
C LEU A 353 21.78 -7.36 -4.00
N ALA A 354 21.58 -6.03 -3.97
CA ALA A 354 22.29 -5.14 -4.87
C ALA A 354 23.78 -5.00 -4.49
N GLU A 355 24.10 -4.91 -3.20
CA GLU A 355 25.49 -4.88 -2.71
C GLU A 355 26.23 -6.20 -3.00
N GLU A 356 25.52 -7.32 -2.94
CA GLU A 356 26.04 -8.64 -3.28
C GLU A 356 26.18 -8.86 -4.80
N GLY A 357 25.71 -7.91 -5.64
CA GLY A 357 25.77 -7.99 -7.10
C GLY A 357 24.79 -8.97 -7.70
N VAL A 358 23.77 -9.43 -6.96
CA VAL A 358 22.72 -10.32 -7.43
C VAL A 358 21.71 -9.58 -8.29
N ILE A 359 21.43 -8.33 -7.94
CA ILE A 359 20.56 -7.41 -8.69
C ILE A 359 21.24 -6.07 -8.92
N SER A 360 20.72 -5.24 -9.83
CA SER A 360 21.21 -3.88 -10.00
C SER A 360 20.59 -2.91 -8.99
N LYS A 361 21.14 -1.68 -8.88
CA LYS A 361 20.55 -0.61 -8.08
C LYS A 361 19.15 -0.25 -8.56
N GLU A 362 18.95 -0.21 -9.87
CA GLU A 362 17.67 0.06 -10.52
C GLU A 362 16.64 -1.01 -10.15
N GLU A 363 17.04 -2.28 -10.23
CA GLU A 363 16.17 -3.41 -9.86
C GLU A 363 15.82 -3.37 -8.37
N ALA A 364 16.73 -2.96 -7.49
CA ALA A 364 16.46 -2.78 -6.06
C ALA A 364 15.41 -1.68 -5.81
N ILE A 365 15.50 -0.55 -6.51
CA ILE A 365 14.53 0.55 -6.42
C ILE A 365 13.15 0.10 -6.92
N LEU A 366 13.10 -0.61 -8.05
CA LEU A 366 11.83 -1.10 -8.61
C LEU A 366 11.08 -2.06 -7.67
N ARG A 367 11.79 -2.83 -6.84
CA ARG A 367 11.22 -3.82 -5.92
C ARG A 367 10.60 -3.25 -4.66
N VAL A 368 11.01 -2.05 -4.24
CA VAL A 368 10.46 -1.41 -3.04
C VAL A 368 9.21 -0.63 -3.43
N GLY A 369 8.04 -1.09 -2.99
CA GLY A 369 6.75 -0.44 -3.26
C GLY A 369 6.55 0.83 -2.44
N THR A 370 5.71 1.74 -2.94
CA THR A 370 5.38 2.97 -2.23
C THR A 370 4.55 2.74 -0.97
N GLU A 371 3.76 1.65 -0.92
CA GLU A 371 3.02 1.26 0.27
C GLU A 371 3.94 0.81 1.41
N GLU A 372 5.00 0.05 1.09
CA GLU A 372 6.01 -0.36 2.06
C GLU A 372 6.74 0.85 2.63
N ILE A 373 7.08 1.81 1.76
CA ILE A 373 7.73 3.06 2.17
C ILE A 373 6.82 3.86 3.09
N ASN A 374 5.55 4.01 2.74
CA ASN A 374 4.56 4.70 3.60
C ASN A 374 4.51 4.11 5.01
N LYS A 375 4.54 2.78 5.14
CA LYS A 375 4.56 2.12 6.44
C LYS A 375 5.84 2.38 7.24
N LEU A 376 6.96 2.64 6.56
CA LEU A 376 8.23 2.98 7.21
C LEU A 376 8.32 4.43 7.67
N LEU A 377 7.55 5.33 7.05
CA LEU A 377 7.55 6.76 7.35
C LEU A 377 6.75 7.13 8.59
N HIS A 378 5.88 6.23 9.05
CA HIS A 378 4.96 6.50 10.14
C HIS A 378 5.15 5.50 11.29
N ALA A 379 4.86 5.95 12.51
CA ALA A 379 4.77 5.06 13.65
C ALA A 379 3.77 3.93 13.39
N THR A 380 4.03 2.75 13.95
CA THR A 380 3.18 1.57 13.86
C THR A 380 2.90 1.03 15.25
N PHE A 381 1.89 0.18 15.40
CA PHE A 381 1.68 -0.54 16.64
C PHE A 381 2.46 -1.85 16.71
N GLU A 382 2.87 -2.26 17.90
CA GLU A 382 3.50 -3.55 18.12
C GLU A 382 2.49 -4.68 17.86
N GLU A 383 2.86 -5.68 17.05
CA GLU A 383 1.96 -6.77 16.66
C GLU A 383 1.41 -7.58 17.84
N LYS A 384 2.20 -7.73 18.92
CA LYS A 384 1.77 -8.45 20.11
C LYS A 384 0.66 -7.68 20.83
N SER A 385 0.85 -6.40 21.05
CA SER A 385 -0.14 -5.51 21.69
C SER A 385 -1.42 -5.38 20.86
N LEU A 386 -1.30 -5.37 19.51
CA LEU A 386 -2.46 -5.36 18.60
C LEU A 386 -3.34 -6.62 18.71
N LYS A 387 -2.73 -7.80 18.92
CA LYS A 387 -3.49 -9.07 19.05
C LYS A 387 -4.34 -9.14 20.32
N GLU A 388 -3.92 -8.43 21.35
CA GLU A 388 -4.61 -8.36 22.65
C GLU A 388 -5.63 -7.21 22.70
N ALA A 389 -5.51 -6.22 21.80
CA ALA A 389 -6.33 -5.03 21.76
C ALA A 389 -7.76 -5.29 21.24
N LYS A 390 -8.75 -4.69 21.90
CA LYS A 390 -10.15 -4.76 21.47
C LYS A 390 -10.42 -3.75 20.36
N GLN A 391 -10.64 -4.23 19.13
CA GLN A 391 -11.06 -3.37 18.01
C GLN A 391 -12.46 -2.80 18.27
N LEU A 392 -12.63 -1.49 18.13
CA LEU A 392 -13.88 -0.76 18.27
C LEU A 392 -14.58 -0.58 16.92
N THR A 393 -13.86 -0.12 15.91
CA THR A 393 -14.40 0.12 14.56
C THR A 393 -13.31 0.00 13.50
N GLN A 394 -13.76 0.08 12.24
CA GLN A 394 -12.90 0.22 11.08
C GLN A 394 -13.53 1.20 10.10
N GLY A 395 -12.75 2.16 9.65
CA GLY A 395 -13.08 3.11 8.60
C GLY A 395 -12.10 3.02 7.44
N LEU A 396 -12.00 4.09 6.66
CA LEU A 396 -11.03 4.23 5.59
C LEU A 396 -9.67 4.67 6.15
N ALA A 397 -8.61 4.03 5.73
CA ALA A 397 -7.22 4.38 6.03
C ALA A 397 -6.84 5.69 5.31
N ALA A 398 -7.25 6.83 5.86
CA ALA A 398 -7.17 8.12 5.18
C ALA A 398 -5.76 8.74 5.23
N SER A 399 -5.06 8.58 6.36
CA SER A 399 -3.64 8.97 6.50
C SER A 399 -2.95 7.98 7.43
N PRO A 400 -1.78 7.42 7.04
CA PRO A 400 -1.12 6.37 7.80
C PRO A 400 -0.56 6.87 9.14
N GLY A 401 -0.22 5.91 10.02
CA GLY A 401 0.38 6.17 11.31
C GLY A 401 -0.33 5.43 12.44
N ALA A 402 0.31 5.38 13.62
CA ALA A 402 -0.25 4.87 14.86
C ALA A 402 -0.29 5.99 15.89
N ALA A 403 -1.46 6.26 16.44
CA ALA A 403 -1.65 7.30 17.42
C ALA A 403 -2.45 6.78 18.63
N VAL A 404 -2.08 7.27 19.81
CA VAL A 404 -2.75 6.96 21.08
C VAL A 404 -3.07 8.27 21.76
N GLY A 405 -4.30 8.44 22.27
CA GLY A 405 -4.69 9.64 22.98
C GLY A 405 -6.10 9.61 23.51
N GLY A 406 -6.42 10.62 24.29
CA GLY A 406 -7.78 10.84 24.80
C GLY A 406 -8.69 11.43 23.72
N ILE A 407 -9.95 10.99 23.67
CA ILE A 407 -10.92 11.48 22.69
C ILE A 407 -11.45 12.88 23.06
N TYR A 408 -11.56 13.76 22.07
CA TYR A 408 -12.17 15.09 22.19
C TYR A 408 -13.08 15.35 20.99
N PHE A 409 -14.18 16.06 21.22
CA PHE A 409 -15.24 16.21 20.23
C PHE A 409 -15.30 17.60 19.58
N THR A 410 -14.58 18.57 20.09
CA THR A 410 -14.47 19.90 19.50
C THR A 410 -13.01 20.29 19.32
N ALA A 411 -12.74 21.14 18.32
CA ALA A 411 -11.40 21.62 18.03
C ALA A 411 -10.79 22.34 19.23
N GLN A 412 -11.56 23.23 19.89
CA GLN A 412 -11.10 24.02 21.03
C GLN A 412 -10.73 23.14 22.23
N GLU A 413 -11.55 22.14 22.55
CA GLU A 413 -11.26 21.20 23.65
C GLU A 413 -10.03 20.36 23.37
N ALA A 414 -9.85 19.94 22.11
CA ALA A 414 -8.64 19.22 21.68
C ALA A 414 -7.38 20.08 21.85
N VAL A 415 -7.42 21.35 21.42
CA VAL A 415 -6.31 22.31 21.60
C VAL A 415 -5.97 22.50 23.08
N ASP A 416 -6.96 22.68 23.93
CA ASP A 416 -6.72 22.91 25.35
C ASP A 416 -6.16 21.68 26.07
N ALA A 417 -6.68 20.50 25.74
CA ALA A 417 -6.20 19.24 26.30
C ALA A 417 -4.79 18.85 25.77
N ALA A 418 -4.48 19.16 24.51
CA ALA A 418 -3.19 18.87 23.90
C ALA A 418 -2.01 19.56 24.59
N LYS A 419 -2.25 20.62 25.36
CA LYS A 419 -1.23 21.29 26.18
C LYS A 419 -0.63 20.39 27.26
N THR A 420 -1.32 19.33 27.64
CA THR A 420 -0.94 18.46 28.77
C THR A 420 -0.91 16.97 28.49
N LYS A 421 -1.58 16.51 27.43
CA LYS A 421 -1.70 15.09 27.11
C LYS A 421 -1.96 14.86 25.61
N PRO A 422 -1.63 13.67 25.06
CA PRO A 422 -1.98 13.31 23.69
C PRO A 422 -3.50 13.27 23.51
N VAL A 423 -3.97 13.81 22.39
CA VAL A 423 -5.40 13.91 22.09
C VAL A 423 -5.74 13.35 20.71
N ILE A 424 -6.95 12.83 20.57
CA ILE A 424 -7.53 12.38 19.32
C ILE A 424 -8.81 13.16 19.08
N LEU A 425 -8.87 13.87 17.95
CA LEU A 425 -10.05 14.63 17.56
C LEU A 425 -11.05 13.67 16.88
N VAL A 426 -12.25 13.57 17.44
CA VAL A 426 -13.33 12.70 16.95
C VAL A 426 -14.51 13.57 16.54
N ARG A 427 -14.83 13.58 15.24
CA ARG A 427 -15.88 14.44 14.67
C ARG A 427 -16.86 13.63 13.82
N GLU A 428 -18.06 14.16 13.55
CA GLU A 428 -18.89 13.63 12.47
C GLU A 428 -18.22 13.86 11.10
N GLU A 429 -17.78 15.06 10.86
CA GLU A 429 -16.95 15.51 9.75
C GLU A 429 -16.13 16.73 10.22
N THR A 430 -15.02 17.03 9.56
CA THR A 430 -14.22 18.22 9.87
C THR A 430 -14.48 19.32 8.85
N SER A 431 -14.37 20.57 9.30
CA SER A 431 -14.42 21.79 8.51
C SER A 431 -13.10 22.56 8.64
N PRO A 432 -12.85 23.60 7.84
CA PRO A 432 -11.70 24.49 8.01
C PRO A 432 -11.56 25.11 9.39
N GLU A 433 -12.66 25.24 10.12
CA GLU A 433 -12.69 25.76 11.49
C GLU A 433 -12.08 24.80 12.52
N ASP A 434 -11.98 23.50 12.18
CA ASP A 434 -11.39 22.46 13.04
C ASP A 434 -9.86 22.38 12.92
N ILE A 435 -9.22 23.19 12.07
CA ILE A 435 -7.81 23.05 11.70
C ILE A 435 -6.85 23.07 12.89
N GLU A 436 -7.10 23.95 13.88
CA GLU A 436 -6.25 24.04 15.09
C GLU A 436 -6.37 22.80 15.97
N GLY A 437 -7.58 22.26 16.10
CA GLY A 437 -7.82 20.98 16.78
C GLY A 437 -7.16 19.82 16.06
N MET A 438 -7.17 19.83 14.72
CA MET A 438 -6.49 18.82 13.91
C MET A 438 -4.96 18.91 14.03
N ILE A 439 -4.39 20.10 14.03
CA ILE A 439 -2.94 20.34 14.23
C ILE A 439 -2.52 19.83 15.61
N SER A 440 -3.27 20.13 16.63
CA SER A 440 -2.95 19.79 18.03
C SER A 440 -3.15 18.30 18.36
N SER A 441 -3.93 17.58 17.54
CA SER A 441 -4.25 16.17 17.79
C SER A 441 -3.19 15.22 17.23
N GLU A 442 -3.02 14.05 17.86
CA GLU A 442 -2.19 12.95 17.37
C GLU A 442 -2.87 12.21 16.20
N ALA A 443 -4.20 12.12 16.24
CA ALA A 443 -5.00 11.55 15.17
C ALA A 443 -6.35 12.23 15.02
N ILE A 444 -6.93 12.05 13.83
CA ILE A 444 -8.29 12.48 13.50
C ILE A 444 -9.13 11.24 13.14
N VAL A 445 -10.31 11.14 13.73
CA VAL A 445 -11.30 10.09 13.43
C VAL A 445 -12.61 10.73 13.06
N THR A 446 -13.15 10.40 11.89
CA THR A 446 -14.45 10.96 11.47
C THR A 446 -15.48 9.88 11.18
N LEU A 447 -16.74 10.19 11.49
CA LEU A 447 -17.88 9.34 11.20
C LEU A 447 -18.15 9.28 9.68
N ARG A 448 -18.04 10.42 9.02
CA ARG A 448 -18.25 10.62 7.58
C ARG A 448 -16.96 11.04 6.90
N GLY A 449 -16.96 10.99 5.58
CA GLY A 449 -15.86 11.42 4.74
C GLY A 449 -15.06 10.26 4.16
N GLY A 450 -14.52 10.48 2.98
CA GLY A 450 -13.71 9.55 2.23
C GLY A 450 -12.25 9.99 2.13
N MET A 451 -11.53 9.45 1.17
CA MET A 451 -10.09 9.72 0.93
C MET A 451 -9.82 11.15 0.48
N THR A 452 -10.82 11.86 -0.01
CA THR A 452 -10.74 13.25 -0.52
C THR A 452 -11.41 14.25 0.41
N SER A 453 -12.00 13.80 1.54
CA SER A 453 -12.62 14.68 2.53
C SER A 453 -11.61 15.65 3.15
N HIS A 454 -12.10 16.76 3.70
CA HIS A 454 -11.29 17.77 4.40
C HIS A 454 -10.38 17.11 5.46
N ALA A 455 -10.94 16.23 6.31
CA ALA A 455 -10.15 15.48 7.31
C ALA A 455 -8.99 14.73 6.70
N ALA A 456 -9.25 13.96 5.63
CA ALA A 456 -8.25 13.12 4.98
C ALA A 456 -7.13 13.91 4.30
N VAL A 457 -7.49 15.00 3.61
CA VAL A 457 -6.53 15.84 2.88
C VAL A 457 -5.64 16.62 3.83
N VAL A 458 -6.24 17.27 4.81
CA VAL A 458 -5.52 18.07 5.81
C VAL A 458 -4.63 17.18 6.66
N ALA A 459 -5.13 16.04 7.17
CA ALA A 459 -4.33 15.12 7.96
C ALA A 459 -3.12 14.59 7.18
N ARG A 460 -3.29 14.23 5.89
CA ARG A 460 -2.16 13.82 5.03
C ARG A 460 -1.17 14.95 4.80
N GLY A 461 -1.66 16.16 4.61
CA GLY A 461 -0.80 17.34 4.49
C GLY A 461 0.06 17.56 5.72
N MET A 462 -0.48 17.31 6.90
CA MET A 462 0.18 17.48 8.20
C MET A 462 0.94 16.24 8.67
N GLY A 463 0.89 15.12 7.95
CA GLY A 463 1.47 13.85 8.40
C GLY A 463 0.80 13.25 9.65
N LYS A 464 -0.44 13.64 9.94
CA LYS A 464 -1.21 13.15 11.09
C LYS A 464 -1.96 11.87 10.74
N CYS A 465 -2.04 10.95 11.68
CA CYS A 465 -2.83 9.73 11.56
C CYS A 465 -4.31 10.07 11.35
N CYS A 466 -5.00 9.44 10.39
CA CYS A 466 -6.40 9.72 10.13
C CYS A 466 -7.17 8.49 9.67
N VAL A 467 -8.36 8.31 10.28
CA VAL A 467 -9.35 7.29 9.88
C VAL A 467 -10.67 7.99 9.63
N CYS A 468 -11.19 7.89 8.40
CA CYS A 468 -12.44 8.50 7.99
C CYS A 468 -13.55 7.45 7.77
N GLY A 469 -14.82 7.89 7.84
CA GLY A 469 -15.95 7.04 7.45
C GLY A 469 -16.27 5.91 8.44
N CYS A 470 -16.05 6.12 9.73
CA CYS A 470 -16.36 5.17 10.80
C CYS A 470 -17.87 5.14 11.11
N GLN A 471 -18.69 4.63 10.20
CA GLN A 471 -20.17 4.72 10.20
C GLN A 471 -20.88 4.13 11.44
N ASN A 472 -20.20 3.32 12.25
CA ASN A 472 -20.78 2.68 13.44
C ASN A 472 -20.58 3.47 14.73
N MET A 473 -20.18 4.74 14.63
CA MET A 473 -20.01 5.65 15.77
C MET A 473 -21.24 6.55 15.91
N ILE A 474 -21.59 6.88 17.14
CA ILE A 474 -22.61 7.89 17.46
C ILE A 474 -22.00 8.85 18.46
N ILE A 475 -21.86 10.13 18.08
CA ILE A 475 -21.34 11.19 18.92
C ILE A 475 -22.52 11.94 19.56
N ASN A 476 -22.47 12.11 20.87
CA ASN A 476 -23.37 13.03 21.60
C ASN A 476 -22.55 14.20 22.15
N TYR A 477 -22.59 15.32 21.44
CA TYR A 477 -21.84 16.53 21.80
C TYR A 477 -22.28 17.15 23.13
N ALA A 478 -23.57 17.03 23.47
CA ALA A 478 -24.11 17.61 24.73
C ALA A 478 -23.65 16.82 25.98
N GLU A 479 -23.60 15.52 25.89
CA GLU A 479 -23.13 14.63 26.95
C GLU A 479 -21.65 14.30 26.86
N LYS A 480 -20.97 14.78 25.83
CA LYS A 480 -19.55 14.48 25.52
C LYS A 480 -19.24 12.99 25.54
N THR A 481 -20.03 12.22 24.78
CA THR A 481 -19.89 10.76 24.74
C THR A 481 -19.83 10.24 23.30
N LEU A 482 -19.08 9.15 23.13
CA LEU A 482 -18.98 8.36 21.90
C LEU A 482 -19.52 6.96 22.16
N LYS A 483 -20.59 6.58 21.48
CA LYS A 483 -21.09 5.19 21.48
C LYS A 483 -20.56 4.44 20.27
N ILE A 484 -19.83 3.35 20.51
CA ILE A 484 -19.16 2.56 19.47
C ILE A 484 -19.05 1.09 19.91
N ALA A 485 -19.38 0.14 19.05
CA ALA A 485 -19.30 -1.32 19.31
C ALA A 485 -19.92 -1.75 20.66
N GLY A 486 -21.03 -1.10 21.08
CA GLY A 486 -21.70 -1.38 22.35
C GLY A 486 -20.99 -0.80 23.59
N VAL A 487 -19.91 -0.04 23.42
CA VAL A 487 -19.18 0.67 24.48
C VAL A 487 -19.57 2.15 24.43
N ILE A 488 -19.68 2.79 25.59
CA ILE A 488 -19.81 4.23 25.71
C ILE A 488 -18.48 4.75 26.26
N LEU A 489 -17.86 5.65 25.52
CA LEU A 489 -16.63 6.34 25.87
C LEU A 489 -16.95 7.79 26.17
N HIS A 490 -16.29 8.36 27.18
CA HIS A 490 -16.40 9.76 27.57
C HIS A 490 -15.22 10.57 27.07
N GLU A 491 -15.37 11.86 27.01
CA GLU A 491 -14.28 12.78 26.71
C GLU A 491 -13.06 12.51 27.60
N GLY A 492 -11.90 12.36 27.02
CA GLY A 492 -10.65 12.02 27.69
C GLY A 492 -10.35 10.52 27.80
N ASP A 493 -11.30 9.63 27.48
CA ASP A 493 -11.03 8.18 27.43
C ASP A 493 -10.02 7.86 26.30
N ILE A 494 -9.11 6.94 26.58
CA ILE A 494 -8.01 6.64 25.65
C ILE A 494 -8.47 5.65 24.58
N ILE A 495 -8.11 5.98 23.34
CA ILE A 495 -8.21 5.10 22.20
C ILE A 495 -6.89 5.06 21.44
N SER A 496 -6.71 3.99 20.65
CA SER A 496 -5.58 3.86 19.73
C SER A 496 -6.09 3.80 18.31
N VAL A 497 -5.48 4.57 17.40
CA VAL A 497 -5.89 4.72 15.99
C VAL A 497 -4.78 4.24 15.09
N ASP A 498 -5.06 3.24 14.26
CA ASP A 498 -4.19 2.76 13.20
C ASP A 498 -4.65 3.31 11.84
N GLY A 499 -4.07 4.39 11.43
CA GLY A 499 -4.35 5.03 10.15
C GLY A 499 -3.89 4.23 8.93
N SER A 500 -3.01 3.25 9.12
CA SER A 500 -2.54 2.38 8.03
C SER A 500 -3.53 1.26 7.69
N SER A 501 -4.25 0.76 8.69
CA SER A 501 -5.29 -0.28 8.51
C SER A 501 -6.72 0.27 8.58
N GLY A 502 -6.90 1.52 8.97
CA GLY A 502 -8.19 2.16 9.21
C GLY A 502 -8.91 1.66 10.47
N LYS A 503 -8.20 1.07 11.42
CA LYS A 503 -8.79 0.48 12.62
C LYS A 503 -8.63 1.38 13.84
N VAL A 504 -9.62 1.31 14.72
CA VAL A 504 -9.63 2.00 16.03
C VAL A 504 -9.78 0.98 17.14
N TYR A 505 -8.97 1.09 18.18
CA TYR A 505 -8.90 0.15 19.30
C TYR A 505 -9.21 0.85 20.63
N LEU A 506 -9.74 0.09 21.56
CA LEU A 506 -10.01 0.55 22.93
C LEU A 506 -8.71 0.56 23.75
N GLY A 507 -8.47 1.67 24.45
CA GLY A 507 -7.32 1.81 25.34
C GLY A 507 -6.01 2.09 24.60
N GLU A 508 -4.93 1.99 25.32
CA GLU A 508 -3.57 2.20 24.85
C GLU A 508 -2.98 0.94 24.23
N VAL A 509 -2.40 1.05 23.04
CA VAL A 509 -1.67 0.01 22.34
C VAL A 509 -0.23 0.50 22.15
N ASP A 510 0.76 -0.34 22.46
CA ASP A 510 2.18 0.01 22.36
C ASP A 510 2.58 0.41 20.94
N LYS A 511 3.28 1.53 20.85
CA LYS A 511 3.67 2.21 19.62
C LYS A 511 5.15 2.00 19.33
N VAL A 512 5.49 1.76 18.08
CA VAL A 512 6.87 1.71 17.58
C VAL A 512 7.08 2.89 16.65
N ASP A 513 8.02 3.78 17.00
CA ASP A 513 8.33 4.97 16.19
C ASP A 513 9.04 4.61 14.89
N ALA A 514 8.81 5.42 13.86
CA ALA A 514 9.50 5.30 12.58
C ALA A 514 11.00 5.56 12.74
N LYS A 515 11.83 4.62 12.27
CA LYS A 515 13.28 4.79 12.22
C LYS A 515 13.80 4.38 10.85
N PHE A 516 14.52 5.28 10.20
CA PHE A 516 15.17 4.98 8.92
C PHE A 516 16.48 4.22 9.17
N SER A 517 16.58 3.04 8.54
CA SER A 517 17.84 2.30 8.56
C SER A 517 18.88 2.92 7.62
N ASP A 518 20.17 2.66 7.87
CA ASP A 518 21.25 3.08 6.97
C ASP A 518 21.04 2.57 5.54
N ARG A 519 20.47 1.38 5.40
CA ARG A 519 20.15 0.81 4.08
C ARG A 519 19.01 1.53 3.39
N PHE A 520 18.01 2.01 4.14
CA PHE A 520 16.98 2.86 3.58
C PHE A 520 17.56 4.18 3.04
N ASN A 521 18.45 4.81 3.82
CA ASN A 521 19.16 6.01 3.37
C ASN A 521 20.02 5.75 2.12
N LYS A 522 20.62 4.55 2.03
CA LYS A 522 21.38 4.14 0.85
C LYS A 522 20.50 3.97 -0.38
N LEU A 523 19.33 3.34 -0.23
CA LEU A 523 18.33 3.21 -1.30
C LEU A 523 17.88 4.58 -1.82
N LEU A 524 17.62 5.53 -0.89
CA LEU A 524 17.29 6.92 -1.25
C LEU A 524 18.42 7.62 -2.00
N GLY A 525 19.69 7.39 -1.60
CA GLY A 525 20.84 7.89 -2.32
C GLY A 525 20.90 7.39 -3.76
N TRP A 526 20.66 6.09 -3.99
CA TRP A 526 20.58 5.54 -5.33
C TRP A 526 19.40 6.11 -6.14
N ALA A 527 18.28 6.34 -5.49
CA ALA A 527 17.14 6.97 -6.15
C ALA A 527 17.48 8.40 -6.60
N ASP A 528 18.20 9.18 -5.79
CA ASP A 528 18.62 10.53 -6.16
C ASP A 528 19.67 10.54 -7.28
N GLU A 529 20.54 9.53 -7.37
CA GLU A 529 21.50 9.37 -8.48
C GLU A 529 20.80 9.09 -9.83
N ILE A 530 19.65 8.44 -9.81
CA ILE A 530 18.96 7.91 -11.00
C ILE A 530 17.84 8.82 -11.49
N ARG A 531 17.13 9.48 -10.58
CA ARG A 531 15.98 10.32 -10.96
C ARG A 531 16.38 11.54 -11.77
N GLU A 532 15.57 11.87 -12.77
CA GLU A 532 15.70 13.09 -13.59
C GLU A 532 14.81 14.22 -13.06
N LEU A 533 13.61 13.89 -12.56
CA LEU A 533 12.70 14.84 -11.96
C LEU A 533 13.23 15.35 -10.63
N LYS A 534 13.22 16.66 -10.45
CA LYS A 534 13.42 17.28 -9.14
C LYS A 534 12.20 17.04 -8.25
N VAL A 535 12.45 16.86 -6.96
CA VAL A 535 11.40 16.70 -5.97
C VAL A 535 11.40 17.91 -5.04
N LEU A 536 10.34 18.69 -5.11
CA LEU A 536 10.08 19.86 -4.28
C LEU A 536 8.97 19.54 -3.29
N ALA A 537 8.79 20.41 -2.30
CA ALA A 537 7.73 20.26 -1.32
C ALA A 537 6.70 21.39 -1.37
N ASN A 538 5.47 21.09 -0.96
CA ASN A 538 4.46 22.09 -0.63
C ASN A 538 4.62 22.41 0.87
N ALA A 539 5.01 23.64 1.20
CA ALA A 539 5.27 24.06 2.57
C ALA A 539 4.86 25.51 2.76
N ASP A 540 4.03 25.76 3.76
CA ASP A 540 3.39 27.05 3.97
C ASP A 540 3.94 27.79 5.20
N ASN A 541 4.80 27.14 5.97
CA ASN A 541 5.44 27.66 7.19
C ASN A 541 6.87 27.09 7.39
N GLU A 542 7.56 27.62 8.40
CA GLU A 542 8.93 27.20 8.79
C GLU A 542 9.03 25.71 9.12
N THR A 543 8.07 25.19 9.87
CA THR A 543 8.07 23.79 10.32
C THR A 543 7.93 22.81 9.15
N ASP A 544 7.00 23.08 8.24
CA ASP A 544 6.80 22.26 7.04
C ASP A 544 8.03 22.31 6.13
N ALA A 545 8.63 23.51 5.97
CA ALA A 545 9.85 23.68 5.19
C ALA A 545 11.00 22.87 5.76
N LYS A 546 11.21 22.91 7.06
CA LYS A 546 12.24 22.13 7.77
C LYS A 546 12.07 20.64 7.55
N VAL A 547 10.88 20.10 7.82
CA VAL A 547 10.57 18.68 7.62
C VAL A 547 10.79 18.28 6.15
N ALA A 548 10.36 19.11 5.22
CA ALA A 548 10.55 18.86 3.79
C ALA A 548 12.04 18.72 3.42
N PHE A 549 12.88 19.61 3.92
CA PHE A 549 14.32 19.57 3.65
C PHE A 549 15.04 18.42 4.37
N GLU A 550 14.61 18.07 5.56
CA GLU A 550 15.08 16.86 6.26
C GLU A 550 14.77 15.59 5.45
N PHE A 551 13.63 15.54 4.76
CA PHE A 551 13.24 14.43 3.86
C PHE A 551 13.89 14.53 2.46
N GLY A 552 14.70 15.56 2.20
CA GLY A 552 15.50 15.68 0.98
C GLY A 552 14.83 16.45 -0.14
N ALA A 553 13.86 17.33 0.14
CA ALA A 553 13.31 18.23 -0.85
C ALA A 553 14.37 19.19 -1.41
N GLU A 554 14.33 19.45 -2.73
CA GLU A 554 15.28 20.33 -3.42
C GLU A 554 14.84 21.79 -3.46
N GLY A 555 13.67 22.09 -2.89
CA GLY A 555 13.07 23.41 -2.82
C GLY A 555 11.62 23.34 -2.41
N ILE A 556 10.96 24.48 -2.37
CA ILE A 556 9.52 24.60 -2.14
C ILE A 556 8.86 24.91 -3.47
N GLY A 557 7.99 23.99 -3.95
CA GLY A 557 7.29 24.12 -5.22
C GLY A 557 5.92 24.78 -5.10
N LEU A 558 5.41 24.90 -3.88
CA LEU A 558 4.19 25.63 -3.56
C LEU A 558 4.23 26.10 -2.09
N CYS A 559 4.13 27.42 -1.91
CA CYS A 559 3.79 28.04 -0.64
C CYS A 559 2.47 28.79 -0.83
N ARG A 560 1.43 28.38 -0.08
CA ARG A 560 0.08 28.96 -0.16
C ARG A 560 -0.05 30.10 0.83
N THR A 561 -0.18 31.33 0.34
CA THR A 561 -0.23 32.50 1.20
C THR A 561 -1.53 32.65 1.98
N GLU A 562 -2.61 32.00 1.54
CA GLU A 562 -3.88 31.97 2.26
C GLU A 562 -3.80 31.29 3.63
N HIS A 563 -3.00 30.24 3.76
CA HIS A 563 -2.84 29.54 5.03
C HIS A 563 -2.23 30.45 6.11
N MET A 564 -1.35 31.38 5.71
CA MET A 564 -0.78 32.36 6.62
C MET A 564 -1.83 33.32 7.18
N PHE A 565 -2.97 33.53 6.49
CA PHE A 565 -4.00 34.47 6.90
C PHE A 565 -5.01 33.91 7.93
N PHE A 566 -5.06 32.62 8.14
CA PHE A 566 -5.99 32.00 9.08
C PHE A 566 -5.50 31.99 10.53
N GLU A 567 -4.25 32.36 10.80
CA GLU A 567 -3.72 32.37 12.17
C GLU A 567 -4.40 33.43 13.05
N GLU A 568 -4.58 33.14 14.33
CA GLU A 568 -5.37 33.93 15.28
C GLU A 568 -4.91 35.39 15.41
N ASP A 569 -3.60 35.64 15.36
CA ASP A 569 -3.01 36.98 15.51
C ASP A 569 -3.32 37.94 14.34
N ARG A 570 -3.76 37.41 13.20
CA ARG A 570 -3.92 38.16 11.96
C ARG A 570 -5.29 38.05 11.29
N ILE A 571 -6.05 36.98 11.53
CA ILE A 571 -7.35 36.78 10.90
C ILE A 571 -8.31 37.95 11.08
N SER A 572 -8.29 38.62 12.26
CA SER A 572 -9.08 39.85 12.50
C SER A 572 -8.68 40.98 11.56
N LEU A 573 -7.39 41.16 11.27
CA LEU A 573 -6.89 42.15 10.32
C LEU A 573 -7.31 41.82 8.87
N VAL A 574 -7.26 40.56 8.51
CA VAL A 574 -7.69 40.07 7.18
C VAL A 574 -9.19 40.34 6.97
N ARG A 575 -10.01 40.02 7.96
CA ARG A 575 -11.46 40.30 7.94
C ARG A 575 -11.76 41.81 7.79
N LYS A 576 -11.03 42.64 8.53
CA LYS A 576 -11.15 44.11 8.40
C LYS A 576 -10.70 44.60 7.03
N MET A 577 -9.65 44.05 6.49
CA MET A 577 -9.17 44.35 5.12
C MET A 577 -10.25 44.01 4.06
N ILE A 578 -10.91 42.85 4.20
CA ILE A 578 -11.98 42.42 3.31
C ILE A 578 -13.21 43.33 3.42
N LEU A 579 -13.55 43.70 4.65
CA LEU A 579 -14.72 44.51 4.98
C LEU A 579 -14.47 46.01 4.81
N ALA A 580 -13.30 46.45 4.37
CA ALA A 580 -12.99 47.88 4.14
C ALA A 580 -13.96 48.51 3.16
N SER A 581 -14.30 49.76 3.40
CA SER A 581 -15.27 50.52 2.62
C SER A 581 -14.68 51.10 1.31
N ASP A 582 -13.38 51.38 1.33
CA ASP A 582 -12.62 51.90 0.20
C ASP A 582 -11.18 51.40 0.18
N THR A 583 -10.47 51.72 -0.91
CA THR A 583 -9.06 51.32 -1.11
C THR A 583 -8.13 51.86 -0.04
N ASN A 584 -8.34 53.12 0.42
CA ASN A 584 -7.46 53.72 1.41
C ASN A 584 -7.57 53.01 2.78
N GLU A 585 -8.78 52.64 3.17
CA GLU A 585 -9.03 51.85 4.37
C GLU A 585 -8.43 50.46 4.25
N ARG A 586 -8.59 49.84 3.08
CA ARG A 586 -8.00 48.52 2.82
C ARG A 586 -6.48 48.56 2.93
N VAL A 587 -5.84 49.55 2.34
CA VAL A 587 -4.38 49.72 2.39
C VAL A 587 -3.88 49.85 3.82
N ARG A 588 -4.60 50.56 4.71
CA ARG A 588 -4.20 50.66 6.14
C ARG A 588 -4.12 49.31 6.82
N PHE A 589 -5.04 48.37 6.52
CA PHE A 589 -4.96 47.00 7.07
C PHE A 589 -3.90 46.18 6.41
N LEU A 590 -3.69 46.34 5.08
CA LEU A 590 -2.61 45.67 4.34
C LEU A 590 -1.22 46.11 4.86
N ASP A 591 -1.01 47.39 5.17
CA ASP A 591 0.22 47.92 5.74
C ASP A 591 0.53 47.29 7.13
N ARG A 592 -0.47 46.83 7.87
CA ARG A 592 -0.30 46.09 9.13
C ARG A 592 -0.05 44.57 8.91
N LEU A 593 -0.62 43.99 7.88
CA LEU A 593 -0.41 42.59 7.48
C LEU A 593 0.96 42.39 6.84
N GLN A 594 1.46 43.36 6.09
CA GLN A 594 2.73 43.24 5.32
C GLN A 594 3.93 42.81 6.18
N PRO A 595 4.22 43.43 7.33
CA PRO A 595 5.37 42.99 8.14
C PRO A 595 5.20 41.60 8.76
N ILE A 596 3.96 41.20 9.08
CA ILE A 596 3.67 39.85 9.60
C ILE A 596 3.96 38.79 8.53
N GLN A 597 3.42 38.97 7.35
CA GLN A 597 3.66 38.04 6.25
C GLN A 597 5.12 38.05 5.77
N SER A 598 5.80 39.20 5.87
CA SER A 598 7.24 39.28 5.62
C SER A 598 8.06 38.44 6.60
N GLU A 599 7.67 38.35 7.87
CA GLU A 599 8.32 37.49 8.85
C GLU A 599 8.13 36.00 8.50
N ASP A 600 6.96 35.61 8.06
CA ASP A 600 6.69 34.22 7.64
C ASP A 600 7.58 33.81 6.46
N PHE A 601 7.64 34.64 5.41
CA PHE A 601 8.51 34.39 4.26
C PHE A 601 10.00 34.37 4.65
N TYR A 602 10.42 35.29 5.54
CA TYR A 602 11.79 35.31 6.01
C TYR A 602 12.19 33.99 6.69
N LYS A 603 11.34 33.44 7.53
CA LYS A 603 11.58 32.15 8.18
C LYS A 603 11.71 31.00 7.16
N ILE A 604 10.82 30.98 6.15
CA ILE A 604 10.89 29.98 5.07
C ILE A 604 12.18 30.15 4.25
N PHE A 605 12.60 31.36 3.91
CA PHE A 605 13.86 31.58 3.18
C PHE A 605 15.08 31.15 3.99
N LYS A 606 15.04 31.32 5.29
CA LYS A 606 16.10 30.89 6.19
C LYS A 606 16.26 29.37 6.19
N GLU A 607 15.17 28.61 6.22
CA GLU A 607 15.19 27.15 6.09
C GLU A 607 15.60 26.71 4.68
N ALA A 608 15.21 27.44 3.65
CA ALA A 608 15.49 27.08 2.25
C ALA A 608 16.97 27.18 1.85
N GLN A 609 17.77 28.04 2.53
CA GLN A 609 19.22 28.17 2.32
C GLN A 609 19.61 28.23 0.83
N GLY A 610 18.96 29.09 0.05
CA GLY A 610 19.24 29.29 -1.38
C GLY A 610 18.49 28.35 -2.34
N LYS A 611 17.80 27.34 -1.83
CA LYS A 611 16.89 26.52 -2.64
C LYS A 611 15.71 27.39 -3.12
N SER A 612 15.09 27.01 -4.26
CA SER A 612 13.97 27.77 -4.81
C SER A 612 12.73 27.70 -3.90
N VAL A 613 12.08 28.85 -3.72
CA VAL A 613 10.81 28.96 -2.98
C VAL A 613 9.77 29.57 -3.90
N ASN A 614 8.77 28.78 -4.28
CA ASN A 614 7.67 29.20 -5.15
C ASN A 614 6.47 29.60 -4.28
N ILE A 615 6.15 30.89 -4.29
CA ILE A 615 5.12 31.51 -3.46
C ILE A 615 3.92 31.84 -4.35
N ARG A 616 2.78 31.21 -4.09
CA ARG A 616 1.52 31.50 -4.76
C ARG A 616 0.86 32.70 -4.07
N LEU A 617 0.57 33.73 -4.83
CA LEU A 617 -0.21 34.86 -4.35
C LEU A 617 -1.63 34.43 -4.00
N LEU A 618 -2.34 35.23 -3.21
CA LEU A 618 -3.66 34.91 -2.66
C LEU A 618 -4.61 34.36 -3.73
N ASP A 619 -5.10 33.16 -3.51
CA ASP A 619 -5.94 32.45 -4.47
C ASP A 619 -7.43 32.37 -4.08
N PRO A 620 -7.84 31.99 -2.85
CA PRO A 620 -9.25 31.80 -2.54
C PRO A 620 -10.07 33.09 -2.61
N PRO A 621 -11.40 32.98 -2.83
CA PRO A 621 -12.27 34.13 -2.75
C PRO A 621 -12.34 34.68 -1.34
N LEU A 622 -12.50 36.00 -1.24
CA LEU A 622 -12.41 36.72 0.06
C LEU A 622 -13.45 36.28 1.09
N HIS A 623 -14.62 35.81 0.67
CA HIS A 623 -15.65 35.35 1.60
C HIS A 623 -15.26 34.10 2.43
N GLU A 624 -14.27 33.34 2.00
CA GLU A 624 -13.80 32.16 2.77
C GLU A 624 -13.14 32.56 4.11
N PHE A 625 -12.62 33.77 4.21
CA PHE A 625 -12.03 34.32 5.44
C PHE A 625 -13.06 34.91 6.41
N LEU A 626 -14.31 35.09 5.95
CA LEU A 626 -15.34 35.72 6.74
C LEU A 626 -16.02 34.68 7.68
N PRO A 627 -16.44 35.12 8.88
CA PRO A 627 -17.03 34.19 9.84
C PRO A 627 -18.41 33.73 9.37
N LYS A 628 -18.73 32.51 9.77
CA LYS A 628 -20.05 31.87 9.52
C LYS A 628 -20.89 31.79 10.79
N ASP A 629 -20.24 31.89 11.97
CA ASP A 629 -20.89 31.76 13.26
C ASP A 629 -21.34 33.13 13.78
N GLU A 630 -22.52 33.15 14.40
CA GLU A 630 -23.17 34.39 14.92
C GLU A 630 -22.34 35.11 16.00
N ASN A 631 -21.58 34.38 16.83
CA ASN A 631 -20.81 34.99 17.91
C ASN A 631 -19.63 35.79 17.35
N THR A 632 -18.88 35.19 16.41
CA THR A 632 -17.79 35.90 15.76
C THR A 632 -18.29 37.07 14.92
N VAL A 633 -19.45 36.95 14.25
CA VAL A 633 -20.08 38.05 13.54
C VAL A 633 -20.40 39.23 14.48
N LYS A 634 -20.94 38.95 15.67
CA LYS A 634 -21.22 40.00 16.69
C LYS A 634 -19.93 40.69 17.14
N LEU A 635 -18.89 39.94 17.47
CA LEU A 635 -17.59 40.49 17.90
C LEU A 635 -16.98 41.37 16.81
N ILE A 636 -16.98 40.95 15.57
CA ILE A 636 -16.44 41.73 14.45
C ILE A 636 -17.29 42.99 14.21
N ALA A 637 -18.63 42.92 14.31
CA ALA A 637 -19.51 44.04 14.19
C ALA A 637 -19.20 45.12 15.24
N GLU A 638 -18.97 44.72 16.48
CA GLU A 638 -18.55 45.60 17.57
C GLU A 638 -17.16 46.22 17.29
N GLU A 639 -16.19 45.44 16.84
CA GLU A 639 -14.83 45.89 16.53
C GLU A 639 -14.76 46.89 15.37
N ILE A 640 -15.67 46.75 14.37
CA ILE A 640 -15.72 47.63 13.20
C ILE A 640 -16.68 48.81 13.49
N GLY A 641 -17.52 48.75 14.51
CA GLY A 641 -18.47 49.82 14.88
C GLY A 641 -19.70 49.87 13.98
N ILE A 642 -20.17 48.76 13.44
CA ILE A 642 -21.38 48.64 12.64
C ILE A 642 -22.39 47.68 13.30
N SER A 643 -23.65 47.76 12.89
CA SER A 643 -24.64 46.79 13.43
C SER A 643 -24.43 45.40 12.83
N VAL A 644 -24.81 44.35 13.57
CA VAL A 644 -24.76 42.95 13.12
C VAL A 644 -25.46 42.80 11.78
N ASN A 645 -26.66 43.36 11.61
CA ASN A 645 -27.41 43.29 10.34
C ASN A 645 -26.67 43.93 9.16
N GLN A 646 -25.92 45.04 9.40
CA GLN A 646 -25.10 45.65 8.36
C GLN A 646 -23.91 44.77 7.98
N LEU A 647 -23.29 44.08 8.96
CA LEU A 647 -22.19 43.15 8.71
C LEU A 647 -22.67 41.92 7.94
N GLU A 648 -23.78 41.33 8.36
CA GLU A 648 -24.38 40.17 7.66
C GLU A 648 -24.76 40.53 6.22
N ALA A 649 -25.38 41.69 5.98
CA ALA A 649 -25.67 42.16 4.63
C ALA A 649 -24.41 42.33 3.78
N LYS A 650 -23.30 42.79 4.37
CA LYS A 650 -22.02 42.93 3.70
C LYS A 650 -21.37 41.58 3.39
N ILE A 651 -21.36 40.64 4.34
CA ILE A 651 -20.91 39.24 4.17
C ILE A 651 -21.72 38.61 3.04
N ALA A 652 -23.03 38.69 3.06
CA ALA A 652 -23.91 38.15 2.03
C ALA A 652 -23.64 38.79 0.64
N SER A 653 -23.26 40.06 0.57
CA SER A 653 -22.92 40.71 -0.70
C SER A 653 -21.60 40.24 -1.33
N ILE A 654 -20.69 39.70 -0.51
CA ILE A 654 -19.39 39.17 -0.95
C ILE A 654 -19.47 37.67 -1.21
N ALA A 655 -20.43 36.95 -0.60
CA ALA A 655 -20.62 35.53 -0.74
C ALA A 655 -20.89 35.13 -2.23
N GLU A 656 -20.21 34.10 -2.69
CA GLU A 656 -20.32 33.63 -4.05
C GLU A 656 -21.12 32.32 -4.13
N PHE A 657 -21.94 32.18 -5.18
CA PHE A 657 -22.68 30.93 -5.43
C PHE A 657 -21.80 29.80 -5.89
N ASN A 658 -20.71 30.12 -6.60
CA ASN A 658 -19.72 29.16 -7.05
C ASN A 658 -18.30 29.70 -6.82
N PRO A 659 -17.74 29.45 -5.64
CA PRO A 659 -16.41 29.95 -5.25
C PRO A 659 -15.29 29.52 -6.22
N MET A 660 -15.40 28.33 -6.80
CA MET A 660 -14.37 27.79 -7.70
C MET A 660 -14.20 28.58 -9.00
N MET A 661 -15.28 29.18 -9.50
CA MET A 661 -15.32 29.96 -10.76
C MET A 661 -15.54 31.45 -10.55
N GLY A 662 -15.49 31.90 -9.30
CA GLY A 662 -15.81 33.26 -8.90
C GLY A 662 -14.65 34.24 -8.90
N HIS A 663 -14.73 35.17 -8.00
CA HIS A 663 -13.80 36.30 -7.83
C HIS A 663 -12.62 35.90 -6.95
N ARG A 664 -11.69 35.14 -7.50
CA ARG A 664 -10.49 34.61 -6.84
C ARG A 664 -9.25 34.75 -7.75
N GLY A 665 -8.08 34.46 -7.18
CA GLY A 665 -6.82 34.36 -7.91
C GLY A 665 -6.46 35.64 -8.65
N CYS A 666 -6.00 35.54 -9.89
CA CYS A 666 -5.62 36.70 -10.71
C CYS A 666 -6.76 37.71 -10.89
N ARG A 667 -8.01 37.28 -10.87
CA ARG A 667 -9.19 38.18 -10.96
C ARG A 667 -9.26 39.12 -9.77
N LEU A 668 -8.98 38.57 -8.58
CA LEU A 668 -8.86 39.35 -7.35
C LEU A 668 -7.68 40.32 -7.41
N GLY A 669 -6.51 39.84 -7.89
CA GLY A 669 -5.33 40.69 -8.06
C GLY A 669 -5.50 41.83 -9.04
N ILE A 670 -6.36 41.69 -10.06
CA ILE A 670 -6.67 42.77 -11.02
C ILE A 670 -7.64 43.77 -10.42
N THR A 671 -8.65 43.33 -9.69
CA THR A 671 -9.68 44.22 -9.14
C THR A 671 -9.27 44.91 -7.84
N TYR A 672 -8.39 44.26 -7.06
CA TYR A 672 -7.79 44.76 -5.82
C TYR A 672 -6.27 44.61 -5.85
N PRO A 673 -5.57 45.35 -6.76
CA PRO A 673 -4.13 45.18 -6.98
C PRO A 673 -3.28 45.39 -5.72
N GLU A 674 -3.78 46.22 -4.81
CA GLU A 674 -3.11 46.51 -3.52
C GLU A 674 -2.87 45.25 -2.69
N ILE A 675 -3.68 44.22 -2.81
CA ILE A 675 -3.47 42.93 -2.09
C ILE A 675 -2.25 42.23 -2.63
N TYR A 676 -2.14 42.06 -3.94
CA TYR A 676 -0.99 41.37 -4.55
C TYR A 676 0.30 42.21 -4.43
N LEU A 677 0.20 43.53 -4.54
CA LEU A 677 1.33 44.42 -4.33
C LEU A 677 1.85 44.35 -2.87
N MET A 678 0.95 44.29 -1.89
CA MET A 678 1.35 44.06 -0.48
C MET A 678 2.09 42.77 -0.31
N GLN A 679 1.60 41.66 -0.90
CA GLN A 679 2.27 40.33 -0.82
C GLN A 679 3.64 40.40 -1.52
N ALA A 680 3.74 40.96 -2.72
CA ALA A 680 5.02 41.13 -3.42
C ALA A 680 6.01 41.97 -2.61
N LYS A 681 5.55 42.99 -1.91
CA LYS A 681 6.36 43.81 -1.00
C LYS A 681 6.81 43.02 0.23
N ALA A 682 5.94 42.21 0.82
CA ALA A 682 6.28 41.33 1.93
C ALA A 682 7.35 40.32 1.55
N ILE A 683 7.22 39.66 0.37
CA ILE A 683 8.21 38.74 -0.20
C ILE A 683 9.55 39.45 -0.42
N SER A 684 9.55 40.64 -1.06
CA SER A 684 10.77 41.42 -1.33
C SER A 684 11.47 41.84 -0.04
N SER A 685 10.70 42.33 0.95
CA SER A 685 11.25 42.74 2.27
C SER A 685 11.90 41.56 3.00
N ALA A 686 11.27 40.38 2.97
CA ALA A 686 11.81 39.15 3.53
C ALA A 686 13.12 38.70 2.84
N ALA A 687 13.12 38.72 1.50
CA ALA A 687 14.29 38.38 0.69
C ALA A 687 15.45 39.32 0.93
N ILE A 688 15.21 40.63 0.97
CA ILE A 688 16.23 41.66 1.26
C ILE A 688 16.80 41.46 2.65
N ARG A 689 15.97 41.20 3.66
CA ARG A 689 16.40 40.92 5.04
C ARG A 689 17.28 39.66 5.10
N ALA A 690 16.84 38.57 4.51
CA ALA A 690 17.60 37.31 4.47
C ALA A 690 18.94 37.49 3.77
N ARG A 691 19.00 38.21 2.66
CA ARG A 691 20.25 38.52 1.95
C ARG A 691 21.23 39.37 2.80
N LYS A 692 20.73 40.34 3.56
CA LYS A 692 21.54 41.15 4.48
C LYS A 692 22.15 40.30 5.60
N GLU A 693 21.52 39.24 6.00
CA GLU A 693 22.01 38.28 7.00
C GLU A 693 22.86 37.16 6.36
N GLY A 694 23.18 37.25 5.08
CA GLY A 694 24.06 36.31 4.37
C GLY A 694 23.36 35.02 3.86
N VAL A 695 22.03 34.94 3.94
CA VAL A 695 21.26 33.82 3.42
C VAL A 695 21.04 33.99 1.92
N GLU A 696 21.41 32.99 1.13
CA GLU A 696 21.06 32.92 -0.29
C GLU A 696 19.54 32.75 -0.44
N VAL A 697 18.94 33.47 -1.42
CA VAL A 697 17.49 33.46 -1.67
C VAL A 697 17.23 33.31 -3.15
N ASN A 698 16.29 32.43 -3.51
CA ASN A 698 15.84 32.23 -4.88
C ASN A 698 14.30 32.18 -4.89
N VAL A 699 13.70 33.32 -5.23
CA VAL A 699 12.25 33.57 -5.13
C VAL A 699 11.56 33.24 -6.44
N GLU A 700 10.42 32.54 -6.35
CA GLU A 700 9.50 32.35 -7.47
C GLU A 700 8.12 32.85 -7.05
N ILE A 701 7.59 33.87 -7.70
CA ILE A 701 6.26 34.45 -7.43
C ILE A 701 5.29 33.86 -8.45
N MET A 702 4.25 33.20 -7.98
CA MET A 702 3.29 32.49 -8.80
C MET A 702 1.93 33.16 -8.76
N ILE A 703 1.43 33.55 -9.94
CA ILE A 703 0.10 34.12 -10.11
C ILE A 703 -0.89 32.98 -10.40
N PRO A 704 -1.90 32.76 -9.52
CA PRO A 704 -2.88 31.68 -9.69
C PRO A 704 -3.99 32.02 -10.67
N LEU A 705 -4.67 31.00 -11.17
CA LEU A 705 -5.95 31.07 -11.90
C LEU A 705 -5.93 31.89 -13.20
N VAL A 706 -4.78 32.00 -13.86
CA VAL A 706 -4.63 32.72 -15.12
C VAL A 706 -5.37 32.00 -16.25
N GLY A 707 -6.31 32.70 -16.89
CA GLY A 707 -7.07 32.21 -18.05
C GLY A 707 -6.80 32.97 -19.33
N LEU A 708 -6.20 34.18 -19.24
CA LEU A 708 -5.86 35.07 -20.35
C LEU A 708 -4.41 35.53 -20.23
N GLU A 709 -3.69 35.65 -21.35
CA GLU A 709 -2.31 36.16 -21.35
C GLU A 709 -2.22 37.57 -20.77
N LYS A 710 -3.23 38.42 -21.01
CA LYS A 710 -3.29 39.79 -20.49
C LYS A 710 -3.45 39.89 -18.97
N GLU A 711 -4.12 38.91 -18.34
CA GLU A 711 -4.20 38.84 -16.87
C GLU A 711 -2.81 38.71 -16.28
N LEU A 712 -2.00 37.78 -16.86
CA LEU A 712 -0.63 37.60 -16.42
C LEU A 712 0.26 38.79 -16.73
N ALA A 713 0.17 39.35 -17.94
CA ALA A 713 1.00 40.47 -18.38
C ALA A 713 0.84 41.69 -17.46
N VAL A 714 -0.41 42.10 -17.15
CA VAL A 714 -0.70 43.26 -16.28
C VAL A 714 -0.20 43.04 -14.86
N LEU A 715 -0.49 41.88 -14.27
CA LEU A 715 -0.06 41.57 -12.90
C LEU A 715 1.46 41.43 -12.79
N ARG A 716 2.09 40.80 -13.78
CA ARG A 716 3.54 40.67 -13.85
C ARG A 716 4.23 42.02 -13.91
N GLU A 717 3.77 42.92 -14.75
CA GLU A 717 4.31 44.28 -14.89
C GLU A 717 4.31 45.00 -13.54
N GLN A 718 3.15 45.04 -12.86
CA GLN A 718 3.00 45.69 -11.56
C GLN A 718 3.90 45.04 -10.47
N ILE A 719 3.99 43.69 -10.43
CA ILE A 719 4.81 43.00 -9.46
C ILE A 719 6.29 43.27 -9.72
N VAL A 720 6.74 43.17 -10.97
CA VAL A 720 8.13 43.42 -11.35
C VAL A 720 8.52 44.87 -11.03
N GLU A 721 7.68 45.86 -11.40
CA GLU A 721 7.94 47.27 -11.07
C GLU A 721 8.14 47.45 -9.55
N LEU A 722 7.28 46.86 -8.74
CA LEU A 722 7.38 46.95 -7.29
C LEU A 722 8.67 46.28 -6.78
N VAL A 723 8.98 45.04 -7.19
CA VAL A 723 10.15 44.27 -6.74
C VAL A 723 11.44 45.03 -7.11
N GLU A 724 11.55 45.51 -8.35
CA GLU A 724 12.70 46.29 -8.79
C GLU A 724 12.86 47.59 -8.01
N LYS A 725 11.75 48.27 -7.68
CA LYS A 725 11.77 49.46 -6.82
C LYS A 725 12.26 49.18 -5.42
N GLU A 726 11.82 48.07 -4.81
CA GLU A 726 12.31 47.64 -3.49
C GLU A 726 13.80 47.28 -3.54
N ILE A 727 14.24 46.53 -4.57
CA ILE A 727 15.65 46.20 -4.81
C ILE A 727 16.51 47.48 -4.87
N GLN A 728 16.09 48.47 -5.65
CA GLN A 728 16.80 49.73 -5.80
C GLN A 728 16.82 50.56 -4.48
N LEU A 729 15.67 50.67 -3.81
CA LEU A 729 15.51 51.43 -2.57
C LEU A 729 16.46 50.92 -1.46
N TYR A 730 16.61 49.62 -1.34
CA TYR A 730 17.42 49.00 -0.30
C TYR A 730 18.85 48.64 -0.77
N ASN A 731 19.19 48.94 -2.03
CA ASN A 731 20.46 48.56 -2.67
C ASN A 731 20.81 47.07 -2.43
N ALA A 732 19.81 46.24 -2.67
CA ALA A 732 19.87 44.81 -2.45
C ALA A 732 20.00 44.05 -3.77
N GLU A 733 20.37 42.77 -3.70
CA GLU A 733 20.43 41.87 -4.84
C GLU A 733 19.93 40.50 -4.43
N PHE A 734 18.87 40.01 -5.09
CA PHE A 734 18.41 38.65 -5.00
C PHE A 734 17.79 38.19 -6.34
N LYS A 735 17.79 36.88 -6.56
CA LYS A 735 17.19 36.29 -7.78
C LYS A 735 15.71 36.08 -7.58
N TYR A 736 14.92 36.51 -8.54
CA TYR A 736 13.49 36.22 -8.55
C TYR A 736 12.99 35.87 -9.94
N LYS A 737 11.85 35.19 -10.02
CA LYS A 737 11.08 34.86 -11.21
C LYS A 737 9.62 35.12 -10.97
N VAL A 738 8.89 35.47 -12.02
CA VAL A 738 7.43 35.59 -11.98
C VAL A 738 6.83 34.65 -13.01
N GLY A 739 6.00 33.69 -12.53
CA GLY A 739 5.35 32.71 -13.35
C GLY A 739 3.88 32.55 -12.99
N THR A 740 3.28 31.47 -13.46
CA THR A 740 1.86 31.24 -13.23
C THR A 740 1.54 29.78 -12.93
N MET A 741 0.40 29.58 -12.28
CA MET A 741 -0.23 28.27 -12.17
C MET A 741 -1.09 28.02 -13.41
N ILE A 742 -0.87 26.86 -14.05
CA ILE A 742 -1.71 26.40 -15.16
C ILE A 742 -2.72 25.41 -14.56
N GLU A 743 -3.94 25.86 -14.40
CA GLU A 743 -4.99 25.12 -13.71
C GLU A 743 -6.38 25.25 -14.34
N ILE A 744 -6.46 26.03 -15.42
CA ILE A 744 -7.66 26.19 -16.23
C ILE A 744 -7.45 25.54 -17.60
N PRO A 745 -8.36 24.70 -18.11
CA PRO A 745 -8.24 24.09 -19.44
C PRO A 745 -7.95 25.09 -20.55
N ARG A 746 -8.55 26.29 -20.49
CA ARG A 746 -8.29 27.38 -21.42
C ARG A 746 -6.82 27.83 -21.41
N ALA A 747 -6.19 27.89 -20.23
CA ALA A 747 -4.78 28.23 -20.10
C ALA A 747 -3.88 27.23 -20.82
N CYS A 748 -4.21 25.93 -20.76
CA CYS A 748 -3.50 24.90 -21.51
C CYS A 748 -3.57 25.11 -23.02
N LEU A 749 -4.74 25.54 -23.53
CA LEU A 749 -4.95 25.78 -24.96
C LEU A 749 -4.17 26.97 -25.50
N ILE A 750 -3.87 27.99 -24.66
CA ILE A 750 -3.14 29.21 -25.04
C ILE A 750 -1.78 29.33 -24.33
N ALA A 751 -1.19 28.21 -23.92
CA ALA A 751 0.03 28.18 -23.13
C ALA A 751 1.23 28.81 -23.86
N ASP A 752 1.25 28.82 -25.20
CA ASP A 752 2.20 29.58 -26.02
C ASP A 752 2.17 31.08 -25.68
N LYS A 753 0.99 31.70 -25.67
CA LYS A 753 0.82 33.12 -25.37
C LYS A 753 1.14 33.44 -23.92
N ILE A 754 0.74 32.59 -22.99
CA ILE A 754 1.03 32.76 -21.57
C ILE A 754 2.54 32.65 -21.32
N ALA A 755 3.25 31.77 -22.04
CA ALA A 755 4.69 31.58 -21.89
C ALA A 755 5.52 32.80 -22.25
N GLU A 756 5.01 33.69 -23.09
CA GLU A 756 5.68 34.97 -23.42
C GLU A 756 5.86 35.83 -22.15
N HIS A 757 4.94 35.74 -21.21
CA HIS A 757 4.91 36.53 -19.99
C HIS A 757 5.28 35.74 -18.70
N ALA A 758 5.61 34.44 -18.78
CA ALA A 758 5.94 33.61 -17.62
C ALA A 758 7.38 33.14 -17.65
N ASP A 759 8.02 33.12 -16.49
CA ASP A 759 9.35 32.52 -16.31
C ASP A 759 9.27 31.03 -15.98
N PHE A 760 8.12 30.55 -15.50
CA PHE A 760 7.85 29.15 -15.20
C PHE A 760 6.34 28.86 -15.25
N PHE A 761 5.99 27.57 -15.40
CA PHE A 761 4.64 27.04 -15.18
C PHE A 761 4.63 26.00 -14.08
N SER A 762 3.64 26.07 -13.22
CA SER A 762 3.31 25.02 -12.26
C SER A 762 1.87 24.55 -12.50
N PHE A 763 1.69 23.26 -12.76
CA PHE A 763 0.34 22.73 -12.99
C PHE A 763 -0.39 22.53 -11.67
N GLY A 764 -1.53 23.26 -11.51
CA GLY A 764 -2.47 23.12 -10.40
C GLY A 764 -3.51 22.04 -10.75
N THR A 765 -3.13 20.77 -10.60
CA THR A 765 -3.93 19.65 -11.10
C THR A 765 -5.23 19.44 -10.35
N ASN A 766 -5.41 19.97 -9.14
CA ASN A 766 -6.68 19.91 -8.44
C ASN A 766 -7.77 20.66 -9.22
N ASP A 767 -7.55 21.96 -9.50
CA ASP A 767 -8.48 22.78 -10.27
C ASP A 767 -8.56 22.36 -11.75
N LEU A 768 -7.43 21.95 -12.34
CA LEU A 768 -7.41 21.47 -13.72
C LEU A 768 -8.28 20.22 -13.88
N THR A 769 -8.22 19.29 -12.93
CA THR A 769 -9.06 18.09 -12.92
C THR A 769 -10.53 18.44 -12.74
N GLN A 770 -10.87 19.29 -11.74
CA GLN A 770 -12.24 19.73 -11.52
C GLN A 770 -12.87 20.36 -12.77
N LEU A 771 -12.15 21.29 -13.41
CA LEU A 771 -12.65 22.01 -14.57
C LEU A 771 -12.70 21.15 -15.84
N THR A 772 -11.81 20.16 -15.97
CA THR A 772 -11.79 19.25 -17.12
C THR A 772 -12.92 18.23 -17.05
N PHE A 773 -13.16 17.65 -15.88
CA PHE A 773 -14.27 16.71 -15.67
C PHE A 773 -15.61 17.40 -15.44
N GLY A 774 -15.62 18.66 -15.03
CA GLY A 774 -16.82 19.34 -14.53
C GLY A 774 -17.30 18.76 -13.20
N TYR A 775 -16.40 18.23 -12.39
CA TYR A 775 -16.70 17.68 -11.07
C TYR A 775 -16.29 18.67 -9.97
N SER A 776 -17.15 18.85 -8.98
CA SER A 776 -16.73 19.47 -7.72
C SER A 776 -15.98 18.43 -6.88
N ARG A 777 -14.78 18.74 -6.43
CA ARG A 777 -13.98 17.85 -5.59
C ARG A 777 -14.72 17.45 -4.32
N ASP A 778 -15.41 18.40 -3.70
CA ASP A 778 -16.10 18.20 -2.42
C ASP A 778 -17.40 17.40 -2.57
N ASP A 779 -18.04 17.46 -3.75
CA ASP A 779 -19.30 16.78 -4.03
C ASP A 779 -19.17 15.47 -4.79
N ALA A 780 -18.06 15.26 -5.50
CA ALA A 780 -17.89 14.13 -6.41
C ALA A 780 -17.79 12.79 -5.71
N GLU A 781 -17.36 12.74 -4.46
CA GLU A 781 -17.23 11.51 -3.67
C GLU A 781 -18.54 10.70 -3.66
N LYS A 782 -19.69 11.37 -3.64
CA LYS A 782 -21.03 10.76 -3.62
C LYS A 782 -21.27 9.80 -4.79
N PHE A 783 -20.65 10.02 -5.95
CA PHE A 783 -20.83 9.21 -7.14
C PHE A 783 -19.56 8.50 -7.66
N ILE A 784 -18.37 8.98 -7.34
CA ILE A 784 -17.10 8.37 -7.80
C ILE A 784 -17.02 6.89 -7.41
N ASP A 785 -17.38 6.54 -6.18
CA ASP A 785 -17.37 5.15 -5.72
C ASP A 785 -18.34 4.26 -6.51
N ILE A 786 -19.48 4.80 -6.89
CA ILE A 786 -20.44 4.08 -7.75
C ILE A 786 -19.86 3.89 -9.16
N TYR A 787 -19.17 4.92 -9.70
CA TYR A 787 -18.54 4.86 -11.02
C TYR A 787 -17.40 3.82 -11.05
N LYS A 788 -16.58 3.75 -9.98
CA LYS A 788 -15.55 2.69 -9.82
C LYS A 788 -16.18 1.29 -9.77
N LYS A 789 -17.23 1.11 -8.94
CA LYS A 789 -17.95 -0.18 -8.84
C LYS A 789 -18.58 -0.62 -10.16
N LYS A 790 -18.98 0.33 -11.01
CA LYS A 790 -19.56 0.07 -12.34
C LYS A 790 -18.52 0.02 -13.47
N ASN A 791 -17.23 0.15 -13.16
CA ASN A 791 -16.12 0.24 -14.12
C ASN A 791 -16.28 1.38 -15.15
N ILE A 792 -16.92 2.50 -14.77
CA ILE A 792 -16.99 3.74 -15.56
C ILE A 792 -15.72 4.55 -15.39
N LEU A 793 -15.19 4.61 -14.15
CA LEU A 793 -13.88 5.13 -13.82
C LEU A 793 -12.99 3.97 -13.35
N GLU A 794 -11.76 3.94 -13.85
CA GLU A 794 -10.74 3.00 -13.38
C GLU A 794 -10.26 3.35 -11.96
N SER A 795 -10.07 4.64 -11.70
CA SER A 795 -9.59 5.19 -10.43
C SER A 795 -10.22 6.56 -10.16
N ASP A 796 -10.04 7.06 -8.95
CA ASP A 796 -10.43 8.42 -8.59
C ASP A 796 -9.50 9.44 -9.26
N PRO A 797 -10.01 10.35 -10.11
CA PRO A 797 -9.19 11.31 -10.83
C PRO A 797 -8.59 12.42 -9.95
N PHE A 798 -9.01 12.53 -8.69
CA PHE A 798 -8.39 13.43 -7.70
C PHE A 798 -7.24 12.77 -6.94
N VAL A 799 -7.13 11.44 -6.98
CA VAL A 799 -6.03 10.67 -6.38
C VAL A 799 -4.96 10.34 -7.42
N HIS A 800 -5.37 9.88 -8.59
CA HIS A 800 -4.49 9.52 -9.71
C HIS A 800 -4.77 10.44 -10.90
N LEU A 801 -3.72 11.00 -11.47
CA LEU A 801 -3.84 11.88 -12.63
C LEU A 801 -4.50 11.15 -13.80
N ASP A 802 -5.57 11.74 -14.32
CA ASP A 802 -6.25 11.25 -15.51
C ASP A 802 -5.34 11.32 -16.73
N ASP A 803 -5.13 10.19 -17.39
CA ASP A 803 -4.20 10.05 -18.52
C ASP A 803 -4.83 10.37 -19.87
N SER A 804 -6.15 10.43 -19.98
CA SER A 804 -6.89 10.62 -21.23
C SER A 804 -7.37 12.05 -21.49
N GLY A 805 -7.57 12.84 -20.44
CA GLY A 805 -8.05 14.22 -20.55
C GLY A 805 -7.09 15.23 -19.94
N VAL A 806 -6.86 15.15 -18.63
CA VAL A 806 -6.04 16.13 -17.90
C VAL A 806 -4.58 16.08 -18.37
N LEU A 807 -4.00 14.89 -18.50
CA LEU A 807 -2.62 14.72 -18.97
C LEU A 807 -2.42 15.25 -20.39
N GLU A 808 -3.39 15.02 -21.28
CA GLU A 808 -3.32 15.53 -22.66
C GLU A 808 -3.34 17.06 -22.70
N LEU A 809 -4.14 17.71 -21.83
CA LEU A 809 -4.10 19.18 -21.68
C LEU A 809 -2.74 19.67 -21.15
N MET A 810 -2.19 18.97 -20.14
CA MET A 810 -0.86 19.30 -19.60
C MET A 810 0.21 19.14 -20.68
N LYS A 811 0.20 18.06 -21.44
CA LYS A 811 1.14 17.79 -22.54
C LYS A 811 1.04 18.89 -23.60
N LEU A 812 -0.16 19.24 -24.01
CA LEU A 812 -0.37 20.33 -24.97
C LEU A 812 0.23 21.65 -24.48
N ALA A 813 0.04 21.96 -23.18
CA ALA A 813 0.61 23.17 -22.58
C ALA A 813 2.15 23.13 -22.53
N VAL A 814 2.73 21.96 -22.18
CA VAL A 814 4.18 21.75 -22.18
C VAL A 814 4.77 21.95 -23.59
N ASP A 815 4.18 21.30 -24.58
CA ASP A 815 4.65 21.38 -25.97
C ASP A 815 4.60 22.83 -26.49
N LYS A 816 3.50 23.53 -26.27
CA LYS A 816 3.34 24.95 -26.67
C LYS A 816 4.30 25.88 -25.95
N ALA A 817 4.46 25.72 -24.64
CA ALA A 817 5.36 26.56 -23.86
C ALA A 817 6.83 26.38 -24.25
N LYS A 818 7.28 25.15 -24.53
CA LYS A 818 8.65 24.85 -24.99
C LYS A 818 8.97 25.42 -26.37
N VAL A 819 7.98 25.58 -27.23
CA VAL A 819 8.18 26.25 -28.54
C VAL A 819 8.56 27.74 -28.35
N ILE A 820 7.96 28.40 -27.39
CA ILE A 820 8.21 29.84 -27.10
C ILE A 820 9.47 30.00 -26.22
N LYS A 821 9.57 29.23 -25.15
CA LYS A 821 10.72 29.22 -24.22
C LYS A 821 11.24 27.81 -24.03
N PRO A 822 12.21 27.31 -24.81
CA PRO A 822 12.73 25.94 -24.70
C PRO A 822 13.25 25.56 -23.30
N GLY A 823 13.72 26.54 -22.52
CA GLY A 823 14.22 26.37 -21.15
C GLY A 823 13.24 26.75 -20.05
N ILE A 824 11.95 26.92 -20.36
CA ILE A 824 10.96 27.26 -19.34
C ILE A 824 10.89 26.17 -18.27
N LYS A 825 10.88 26.59 -16.99
CA LYS A 825 10.74 25.66 -15.86
C LYS A 825 9.28 25.18 -15.78
N LEU A 826 9.08 23.87 -15.82
CA LEU A 826 7.76 23.23 -15.84
C LEU A 826 7.65 22.21 -14.71
N GLY A 827 6.58 22.23 -13.97
CA GLY A 827 6.34 21.24 -12.92
C GLY A 827 4.90 21.19 -12.45
N ILE A 828 4.66 20.37 -11.44
CA ILE A 828 3.33 20.13 -10.85
C ILE A 828 3.39 20.42 -9.36
N CYS A 829 2.33 20.97 -8.79
CA CYS A 829 2.19 21.25 -7.36
C CYS A 829 0.84 20.79 -6.76
N GLY A 830 -0.04 20.20 -7.57
CA GLY A 830 -1.28 19.58 -7.08
C GLY A 830 -1.01 18.27 -6.31
N GLU A 831 -2.06 17.69 -5.71
CA GLU A 831 -1.99 16.45 -4.91
C GLU A 831 -1.34 15.28 -5.66
N HIS A 832 -1.48 15.24 -6.97
CA HIS A 832 -0.86 14.21 -7.84
C HIS A 832 0.67 14.21 -7.82
N GLY A 833 1.31 15.31 -7.38
CA GLY A 833 2.77 15.40 -7.28
C GLY A 833 3.40 14.43 -6.28
N GLY A 834 2.60 13.81 -5.40
CA GLY A 834 3.03 12.78 -4.45
C GLY A 834 2.57 11.36 -4.79
N ASP A 835 1.94 11.13 -5.95
CA ASP A 835 1.44 9.83 -6.39
C ASP A 835 2.38 9.17 -7.42
N GLU A 836 2.76 7.91 -7.20
CA GLU A 836 3.73 7.19 -8.05
C GLU A 836 3.29 7.11 -9.52
N ARG A 837 2.00 6.79 -9.78
CA ARG A 837 1.44 6.71 -11.14
C ARG A 837 1.48 8.06 -11.83
N SER A 838 1.08 9.10 -11.12
CA SER A 838 1.04 10.48 -11.62
C SER A 838 2.45 11.02 -11.89
N ILE A 839 3.43 10.73 -11.03
CA ILE A 839 4.84 11.11 -11.21
C ILE A 839 5.41 10.47 -12.50
N LEU A 840 5.09 9.20 -12.76
CA LEU A 840 5.49 8.54 -14.01
C LEU A 840 4.91 9.25 -15.25
N LEU A 841 3.64 9.66 -15.20
CA LEU A 841 2.99 10.41 -16.27
C LEU A 841 3.62 11.79 -16.46
N CYS A 842 3.90 12.51 -15.37
CA CYS A 842 4.60 13.79 -15.40
C CYS A 842 6.00 13.69 -16.03
N SER A 843 6.73 12.63 -15.72
CA SER A 843 8.05 12.36 -16.34
C SER A 843 7.92 12.14 -17.85
N LYS A 844 6.93 11.38 -18.30
CA LYS A 844 6.70 11.09 -19.73
C LYS A 844 6.40 12.33 -20.57
N ILE A 845 5.70 13.34 -20.03
CA ILE A 845 5.44 14.59 -20.72
C ILE A 845 6.57 15.62 -20.59
N GLY A 846 7.65 15.27 -19.90
CA GLY A 846 8.87 16.06 -19.79
C GLY A 846 8.76 17.26 -18.84
N LEU A 847 8.08 17.11 -17.69
CA LEU A 847 8.16 18.06 -16.59
C LEU A 847 9.56 18.02 -15.97
N GLY A 848 9.97 19.13 -15.36
CA GLY A 848 11.27 19.24 -14.69
C GLY A 848 11.21 18.97 -13.19
N TYR A 849 10.03 19.10 -12.56
CA TYR A 849 9.86 18.83 -11.12
C TYR A 849 8.45 18.40 -10.79
N VAL A 850 8.36 17.71 -9.64
CA VAL A 850 7.11 17.45 -8.92
C VAL A 850 7.19 18.09 -7.54
N SER A 851 6.06 18.54 -6.99
CA SER A 851 5.97 19.10 -5.65
C SER A 851 4.82 18.43 -4.89
N CYS A 852 5.08 18.03 -3.66
CA CYS A 852 4.13 17.27 -2.83
C CYS A 852 4.23 17.69 -1.36
N SER A 853 3.32 17.22 -0.51
CA SER A 853 3.42 17.47 0.92
C SER A 853 4.74 16.94 1.50
N PRO A 854 5.29 17.53 2.59
CA PRO A 854 6.60 17.16 3.15
C PRO A 854 6.75 15.66 3.37
N TYR A 855 5.76 15.00 3.95
CA TYR A 855 5.76 13.57 4.24
C TYR A 855 5.73 12.66 3.01
N ARG A 856 5.42 13.20 1.82
CA ARG A 856 5.47 12.47 0.55
C ARG A 856 6.77 12.65 -0.22
N VAL A 857 7.66 13.51 0.21
CA VAL A 857 8.94 13.78 -0.47
C VAL A 857 9.75 12.50 -0.67
N ILE A 858 9.88 11.67 0.35
CA ILE A 858 10.62 10.40 0.27
C ILE A 858 10.01 9.45 -0.77
N ILE A 859 8.67 9.35 -0.80
CA ILE A 859 7.95 8.54 -1.78
C ILE A 859 8.17 9.08 -3.19
N ALA A 860 8.06 10.41 -3.35
CA ALA A 860 8.25 11.07 -4.64
C ALA A 860 9.67 10.90 -5.19
N ARG A 861 10.72 10.89 -4.34
CA ARG A 861 12.11 10.62 -4.74
C ARG A 861 12.26 9.23 -5.37
N ILE A 862 11.70 8.22 -4.72
CA ILE A 862 11.73 6.82 -5.23
C ILE A 862 10.85 6.68 -6.47
N ALA A 863 9.66 7.30 -6.49
CA ALA A 863 8.77 7.27 -7.64
C ALA A 863 9.40 7.96 -8.87
N ALA A 864 10.11 9.07 -8.68
CA ALA A 864 10.84 9.77 -9.74
C ALA A 864 11.98 8.91 -10.31
N ALA A 865 12.71 8.17 -9.45
CA ALA A 865 13.73 7.22 -9.90
C ALA A 865 13.13 6.06 -10.69
N LYS A 866 12.03 5.47 -10.21
CA LYS A 866 11.29 4.44 -10.94
C LYS A 866 10.80 4.94 -12.31
N ALA A 867 10.36 6.20 -12.37
CA ALA A 867 9.93 6.81 -13.62
C ALA A 867 11.08 6.92 -14.63
N ALA A 868 12.26 7.36 -14.18
CA ALA A 868 13.47 7.42 -15.02
C ALA A 868 13.87 6.03 -15.54
N ILE A 869 13.91 5.02 -14.66
CA ILE A 869 14.23 3.63 -15.05
C ILE A 869 13.26 3.12 -16.13
N LYS A 870 11.95 3.26 -15.90
CA LYS A 870 10.91 2.80 -16.84
C LYS A 870 10.96 3.54 -18.18
N ASN A 871 11.31 4.83 -18.20
CA ASN A 871 11.46 5.59 -19.44
C ASN A 871 12.66 5.08 -20.27
N VAL A 872 13.78 4.75 -19.64
CA VAL A 872 14.94 4.15 -20.30
C VAL A 872 14.58 2.78 -20.90
N GLU A 873 13.93 1.90 -20.12
CA GLU A 873 13.47 0.59 -20.60
C GLU A 873 12.52 0.72 -21.80
N ALA A 874 11.58 1.66 -21.76
CA ALA A 874 10.67 1.91 -22.87
C ALA A 874 11.36 2.47 -24.11
N ALA A 875 12.45 3.20 -23.96
CA ALA A 875 13.26 3.72 -25.07
C ALA A 875 14.14 2.63 -25.73
N VAL A 876 14.66 1.70 -24.92
CA VAL A 876 15.49 0.56 -25.42
C VAL A 876 14.62 -0.47 -26.14
N ASN A 877 13.36 -0.62 -25.76
CA ASN A 877 12.42 -1.60 -26.35
C ASN A 877 11.68 -1.06 -27.62
N LYS A 878 11.89 0.19 -28.00
CA LYS A 878 11.43 0.79 -29.28
C LYS A 878 12.52 0.72 -30.35
#